data_4dd17a795951f2fdfd4b8d1ed979e594
#
_entry.id   4dd17a795951f2fdfd4b8d1ed979e594
#
_cell.length_a   1.000
_cell.length_b   1.000
_cell.length_c   1.000
_cell.angle_alpha   90.00
_cell.angle_beta   90.00
_cell.angle_gamma   90.00
#
_symmetry.space_group_name_H-M   'P 1'
#
loop_
_entity.id
_entity.type
_entity.pdbx_description
1 polymer ?
#
loop_
_entity_poly.entity_id
_entity_poly.type
_entity_poly.pdbx_seq_one_letter_code
_entity_poly.pdbx_strand_id
1 'polypeptide(L)'
;MVFVCLFCTNNQETSFDDNLKIHYPDLKDIIMDKFFNDISLGLETAFIDRSINSNSFYQPEFLSNNYEQGRKVLVSLEKELLNCDEFSISVAFITRSGIEPLLLTLKELEKKNIKGRILTTDYLLFSDPSALDKLNELSNIELKMYKTSHESGGFHTKGYIFKQDEIYRIIIGSSNLTIDALTRNREWNTKLVTSSDGAILHEIKDEFEDLWQHPETKKYSEVAADYRISYFENKIKIKQEEIEKEKYFGKLVTPLVPNSMQVAFINNLEKIIQKGEDKALLISATGTGKTYASAFAMRDLGFKRVLFLVHRNQIVKQAKKSFERVFGNTRTMGIVSGESREFDKDYIFATIQTMSKEDIYCQYDKSYFDAIVFDEAHHTSASSYKRIMDYFKPKFTLGMTATPDKRDDQLAGKNIYELFNHQIAYEIRLQEALEEDLLCPFHYFGITDIAMHDSEATYTNIDDFRYLTSDERVTRVMEKARYYGHSGNRVKGLIFCSRVEEAKELSKKFNERGWRTIALSGVNSEKERENAIDRLVMDTEVNDKGESQLDYILSVDVFSEGVDIVEINQVIMLRPTESPIVFIQQLGRGLRKAKEKEFVVILDFIGNYTNNFMIPIALSGDRTYNKDNIRRYVLEGTRMIPGASTLHFDEISRKKIFKAIDNANFSDIKLIKENYINLKNKLGYIPRLIDFDRFGEMDVLRIFDNNSLGSYYKFLMKYEKEYTIRLNETEEKFIEFISKKLANGKRMLDLEMINCILIYRNHLFAKLKEIVKEKYTHELTELEKISIKNILTNEFPTGSQAKTYEKCIFIEQEGDDFRIANEFDQLLENHAFKNMIQELIIFGLSRYQTQYSNTYQDTSLVLYKKYTYEDVCRLLNWEHGEVALNIGGYKYDKHTKTFPVFINYDKADDISATTKYEDHFINNATLVAISKSGRSTKSEDVQNFLHAYERGIKVPLFVRKNKDDKVSKEFYFLGYMNASGKTEEIIMPGTTKLAVEIEWNLKVPVREDIYEYIVKE
;
A
#
# COMPACT_ATOMS: atom_id res chain seq x y z
N MET A 1 12.81 28.87 9.20
CA MET A 1 14.02 28.54 8.42
C MET A 1 14.32 29.49 7.25
N VAL A 2 13.37 30.28 6.76
CA VAL A 2 13.56 31.20 5.61
C VAL A 2 14.26 32.52 5.96
N PHE A 3 14.39 32.88 7.24
CA PHE A 3 15.04 34.15 7.66
C PHE A 3 16.55 34.05 7.92
N VAL A 4 17.17 32.90 7.86
CA VAL A 4 18.61 32.73 8.16
C VAL A 4 19.51 32.86 6.93
N CYS A 5 19.00 32.82 5.71
CA CYS A 5 19.82 32.82 4.48
C CYS A 5 20.14 34.19 3.89
N LEU A 6 19.72 35.31 4.47
CA LEU A 6 19.96 36.65 3.91
C LEU A 6 21.17 37.40 4.47
N PHE A 7 21.93 36.86 5.41
CA PHE A 7 23.07 37.57 6.04
C PHE A 7 24.40 36.82 6.07
N CYS A 8 24.61 35.82 5.26
CA CYS A 8 25.91 35.14 5.15
C CYS A 8 26.72 35.59 3.93
N THR A 9 27.04 36.85 3.82
CA THR A 9 28.21 37.33 3.03
C THR A 9 28.86 38.48 3.79
N ASN A 10 29.70 38.15 4.74
CA ASN A 10 30.98 38.77 5.04
C ASN A 10 31.54 38.25 6.37
N ASN A 11 32.73 37.69 6.27
CA ASN A 11 33.52 37.21 7.41
C ASN A 11 33.69 38.27 8.51
N GLN A 12 33.05 38.08 9.63
CA GLN A 12 33.56 38.44 10.97
C GLN A 12 32.71 37.72 12.01
N GLU A 13 33.35 36.92 12.86
CA GLU A 13 32.74 36.23 14.00
C GLU A 13 32.27 37.24 15.05
N THR A 14 31.00 37.61 14.96
CA THR A 14 30.26 38.20 16.09
C THR A 14 29.05 37.32 16.33
N SER A 15 28.74 37.01 17.58
CA SER A 15 27.65 36.10 17.95
C SER A 15 26.31 36.68 17.41
N PHE A 16 25.46 35.79 16.93
CA PHE A 16 24.13 36.09 16.37
C PHE A 16 23.25 36.94 17.33
N ASP A 17 23.41 36.76 18.63
CA ASP A 17 22.69 37.47 19.67
C ASP A 17 23.06 38.97 19.78
N ASP A 18 24.32 39.33 19.54
CA ASP A 18 24.76 40.72 19.67
C ASP A 18 24.31 41.58 18.48
N ASN A 19 24.20 41.05 17.30
CA ASN A 19 23.72 41.76 16.13
C ASN A 19 22.18 41.99 16.14
N LEU A 20 21.39 41.07 16.68
CA LEU A 20 19.95 41.27 16.85
C LEU A 20 19.62 42.31 17.93
N LYS A 21 20.37 42.38 19.00
CA LYS A 21 20.16 43.35 20.07
C LYS A 21 20.50 44.80 19.64
N ILE A 22 21.41 44.95 18.68
CA ILE A 22 21.87 46.28 18.20
C ILE A 22 20.88 46.89 17.21
N HIS A 23 20.12 46.13 16.44
CA HIS A 23 19.30 46.63 15.33
C HIS A 23 17.77 46.55 15.55
N TYR A 24 17.26 45.59 16.37
CA TYR A 24 15.82 45.41 16.62
C TYR A 24 15.58 44.77 17.99
N PRO A 25 15.61 45.55 19.08
CA PRO A 25 15.39 45.01 20.43
C PRO A 25 14.02 44.38 20.62
N ASP A 26 12.99 44.82 19.89
CA ASP A 26 11.60 44.34 20.04
C ASP A 26 11.27 43.10 19.19
N LEU A 27 12.13 42.61 18.29
CA LEU A 27 11.82 41.52 17.37
C LEU A 27 11.75 40.15 18.10
N LYS A 28 12.61 39.98 19.11
CA LYS A 28 12.63 38.74 19.91
C LYS A 28 11.37 38.61 20.78
N ASP A 29 10.96 39.74 21.35
CA ASP A 29 9.76 39.79 22.17
C ASP A 29 8.48 39.58 21.35
N ILE A 30 8.40 40.16 20.14
CA ILE A 30 7.29 39.94 19.18
C ILE A 30 7.20 38.47 18.72
N ILE A 31 8.34 37.82 18.47
CA ILE A 31 8.38 36.40 18.07
C ILE A 31 7.93 35.51 19.23
N MET A 32 8.36 35.82 20.46
CA MET A 32 7.98 35.04 21.64
C MET A 32 6.49 35.23 21.98
N ASP A 33 5.94 36.44 21.89
CA ASP A 33 4.53 36.70 22.09
C ASP A 33 3.64 35.95 21.09
N LYS A 34 4.03 35.89 19.81
CA LYS A 34 3.35 35.12 18.78
C LYS A 34 3.39 33.63 19.09
N PHE A 35 4.52 33.13 19.53
CA PHE A 35 4.74 31.73 19.86
C PHE A 35 3.85 31.29 21.04
N PHE A 36 3.79 32.04 22.14
CA PHE A 36 2.92 31.73 23.27
C PHE A 36 1.43 31.81 22.90
N ASN A 37 1.06 32.75 22.05
CA ASN A 37 -0.28 32.83 21.52
C ASN A 37 -0.65 31.61 20.68
N ASP A 38 0.23 31.12 19.82
CA ASP A 38 -0.01 29.93 19.00
C ASP A 38 -0.18 28.66 19.86
N ILE A 39 0.62 28.49 20.92
CA ILE A 39 0.45 27.39 21.88
C ILE A 39 -0.90 27.51 22.62
N SER A 40 -1.25 28.74 23.10
CA SER A 40 -2.50 28.99 23.79
C SER A 40 -3.71 28.61 22.92
N LEU A 41 -3.71 29.10 21.66
CA LEU A 41 -4.76 28.73 20.71
C LEU A 41 -4.81 27.22 20.43
N GLY A 42 -3.65 26.54 20.38
CA GLY A 42 -3.58 25.10 20.23
C GLY A 42 -4.22 24.35 21.39
N LEU A 43 -3.98 24.79 22.60
CA LEU A 43 -4.60 24.24 23.81
C LEU A 43 -6.12 24.49 23.83
N GLU A 44 -6.56 25.71 23.50
CA GLU A 44 -7.97 26.06 23.41
C GLU A 44 -8.70 25.20 22.38
N THR A 45 -8.10 25.00 21.19
CA THR A 45 -8.67 24.15 20.15
C THR A 45 -8.82 22.70 20.64
N ALA A 46 -7.80 22.18 21.33
CA ALA A 46 -7.77 20.77 21.72
C ALA A 46 -8.64 20.45 22.93
N PHE A 47 -8.73 21.38 23.92
CA PHE A 47 -9.34 21.08 25.20
C PHE A 47 -10.63 21.88 25.51
N ILE A 48 -10.91 22.97 24.78
CA ILE A 48 -12.03 23.84 25.09
C ILE A 48 -13.03 23.87 23.93
N ASP A 49 -12.63 24.32 22.74
CA ASP A 49 -13.51 24.47 21.59
C ASP A 49 -12.79 24.20 20.27
N ARG A 50 -13.13 23.06 19.65
CA ARG A 50 -12.58 22.65 18.35
C ARG A 50 -12.89 23.61 17.18
N SER A 51 -13.79 24.56 17.35
CA SER A 51 -14.08 25.58 16.34
C SER A 51 -13.02 26.70 16.29
N ILE A 52 -12.19 26.80 17.32
CA ILE A 52 -11.06 27.73 17.38
C ILE A 52 -9.95 27.19 16.45
N ASN A 53 -9.52 28.04 15.53
CA ASN A 53 -8.44 27.67 14.61
C ASN A 53 -7.08 27.90 15.22
N SER A 54 -6.25 26.88 15.17
CA SER A 54 -4.86 26.95 15.58
C SER A 54 -3.99 26.06 14.70
N ASN A 55 -2.68 26.32 14.71
CA ASN A 55 -1.71 25.49 14.00
C ASN A 55 -1.62 24.11 14.65
N SER A 56 -1.82 23.02 13.88
CA SER A 56 -1.75 21.64 14.36
C SER A 56 -0.41 21.27 15.00
N PHE A 57 0.67 22.00 14.64
CA PHE A 57 1.97 21.83 15.24
C PHE A 57 1.99 22.11 16.75
N TYR A 58 1.09 22.97 17.23
CA TYR A 58 0.95 23.36 18.64
C TYR A 58 -0.25 22.73 19.33
N GLN A 59 -1.00 21.87 18.62
CA GLN A 59 -2.18 21.22 19.20
C GLN A 59 -1.83 19.93 19.94
N PRO A 60 -2.30 19.73 21.16
CA PRO A 60 -2.44 18.39 21.73
C PRO A 60 -3.28 17.48 20.86
N GLU A 61 -2.90 16.21 20.78
CA GLU A 61 -3.55 15.22 19.93
C GLU A 61 -3.81 13.91 20.65
N PHE A 62 -4.91 13.26 20.32
CA PHE A 62 -5.19 11.88 20.68
C PHE A 62 -4.60 10.93 19.65
N LEU A 63 -3.70 10.04 20.08
CA LEU A 63 -3.00 9.09 19.23
C LEU A 63 -3.51 7.68 19.48
N SER A 64 -3.94 7.01 18.42
CA SER A 64 -4.38 5.61 18.46
C SER A 64 -4.10 4.92 17.13
N ASN A 65 -4.05 3.60 17.13
CA ASN A 65 -3.98 2.82 15.91
C ASN A 65 -5.38 2.69 15.30
N ASN A 66 -5.58 3.22 14.10
CA ASN A 66 -6.80 3.10 13.32
C ASN A 66 -6.45 3.07 11.83
N TYR A 67 -6.37 1.86 11.27
CA TYR A 67 -5.96 1.64 9.88
C TYR A 67 -6.91 2.32 8.86
N GLU A 68 -8.22 2.26 9.07
CA GLU A 68 -9.20 2.89 8.17
C GLU A 68 -9.02 4.41 8.07
N GLN A 69 -8.53 5.03 9.13
CA GLN A 69 -8.24 6.47 9.19
C GLN A 69 -6.78 6.79 8.85
N GLY A 70 -5.96 5.81 8.49
CA GLY A 70 -4.53 5.99 8.21
C GLY A 70 -3.72 6.41 9.44
N ARG A 71 -4.12 6.00 10.65
CA ARG A 71 -3.45 6.35 11.91
C ARG A 71 -2.68 5.18 12.48
N LYS A 72 -1.40 5.40 12.78
CA LYS A 72 -0.55 4.47 13.54
C LYS A 72 0.28 5.28 14.54
N VAL A 73 0.36 4.82 15.79
CA VAL A 73 1.19 5.43 16.82
C VAL A 73 2.66 5.47 16.38
N LEU A 74 3.13 4.43 15.72
CA LEU A 74 4.48 4.34 15.12
C LEU A 74 4.82 5.58 14.29
N VAL A 75 3.94 5.98 13.37
CA VAL A 75 4.22 7.10 12.45
C VAL A 75 4.26 8.44 13.20
N SER A 76 3.40 8.61 14.21
CA SER A 76 3.43 9.82 15.06
C SER A 76 4.73 9.88 15.86
N LEU A 77 5.18 8.75 16.41
CA LEU A 77 6.44 8.65 17.13
C LEU A 77 7.64 8.95 16.23
N GLU A 78 7.65 8.38 15.03
CA GLU A 78 8.69 8.60 14.02
C GLU A 78 8.78 10.07 13.58
N LYS A 79 7.62 10.72 13.40
CA LYS A 79 7.52 12.15 13.08
C LYS A 79 8.15 13.03 14.17
N GLU A 80 7.86 12.76 15.44
CA GLU A 80 8.43 13.53 16.54
C GLU A 80 9.95 13.30 16.66
N LEU A 81 10.43 12.06 16.50
CA LEU A 81 11.86 11.75 16.48
C LEU A 81 12.60 12.49 15.37
N LEU A 82 12.06 12.53 14.14
CA LEU A 82 12.72 13.20 13.00
C LEU A 82 12.83 14.73 13.16
N ASN A 83 11.96 15.33 13.97
CA ASN A 83 11.87 16.78 14.14
C ASN A 83 12.44 17.28 15.49
N CYS A 84 12.93 16.42 16.36
CA CYS A 84 13.45 16.84 17.66
C CYS A 84 14.94 17.20 17.64
N ASP A 85 15.35 18.02 18.61
CA ASP A 85 16.73 18.35 18.92
C ASP A 85 17.31 17.42 20.01
N GLU A 86 16.45 16.92 20.88
CA GLU A 86 16.74 15.89 21.87
C GLU A 86 15.49 15.10 22.22
N PHE A 87 15.65 13.88 22.72
CA PHE A 87 14.52 13.07 23.17
C PHE A 87 14.84 12.27 24.43
N SER A 88 13.79 11.98 25.22
CA SER A 88 13.84 11.06 26.37
C SER A 88 12.64 10.12 26.31
N ILE A 89 12.90 8.83 26.49
CA ILE A 89 11.89 7.78 26.44
C ILE A 89 11.94 6.96 27.71
N SER A 90 10.79 6.77 28.38
CA SER A 90 10.63 5.90 29.54
C SER A 90 9.53 4.90 29.26
N VAL A 91 9.90 3.62 29.05
CA VAL A 91 8.97 2.54 28.71
C VAL A 91 9.31 1.25 29.43
N ALA A 92 8.27 0.53 29.86
CA ALA A 92 8.49 -0.73 30.58
C ALA A 92 9.06 -1.83 29.66
N PHE A 93 8.60 -1.91 28.41
CA PHE A 93 8.96 -3.00 27.51
C PHE A 93 9.48 -2.50 26.18
N ILE A 94 10.60 -3.10 25.76
CA ILE A 94 11.24 -2.83 24.47
C ILE A 94 11.48 -4.17 23.78
N THR A 95 10.85 -4.40 22.64
CA THR A 95 11.04 -5.62 21.82
C THR A 95 11.83 -5.33 20.57
N ARG A 96 12.47 -6.36 20.02
CA ARG A 96 13.18 -6.26 18.75
C ARG A 96 12.23 -5.80 17.63
N SER A 97 11.05 -6.40 17.53
CA SER A 97 10.03 -6.01 16.58
C SER A 97 9.54 -4.56 16.75
N GLY A 98 9.54 -4.03 17.98
CA GLY A 98 9.12 -2.65 18.26
C GLY A 98 10.12 -1.59 17.81
N ILE A 99 11.43 -1.85 17.93
CA ILE A 99 12.47 -0.90 17.49
C ILE A 99 12.84 -1.04 16.01
N GLU A 100 12.59 -2.18 15.40
CA GLU A 100 13.00 -2.47 14.02
C GLU A 100 12.51 -1.41 13.01
N PRO A 101 11.25 -0.99 13.01
CA PRO A 101 10.77 0.06 12.13
C PRO A 101 11.47 1.41 12.33
N LEU A 102 11.93 1.69 13.55
CA LEU A 102 12.56 2.96 13.92
C LEU A 102 14.06 3.01 13.61
N LEU A 103 14.70 1.89 13.23
CA LEU A 103 16.15 1.84 13.04
C LEU A 103 16.67 2.81 11.98
N LEU A 104 15.91 3.05 10.90
CA LEU A 104 16.30 4.02 9.89
C LEU A 104 16.33 5.44 10.49
N THR A 105 15.28 5.82 11.18
CA THR A 105 15.14 7.11 11.87
C THR A 105 16.21 7.29 12.94
N LEU A 106 16.41 6.29 13.81
CA LEU A 106 17.45 6.34 14.85
C LEU A 106 18.85 6.52 14.28
N LYS A 107 19.14 5.91 13.10
CA LYS A 107 20.42 6.09 12.41
C LYS A 107 20.59 7.49 11.81
N GLU A 108 19.50 8.11 11.37
CA GLU A 108 19.51 9.50 10.93
C GLU A 108 19.79 10.46 12.10
N LEU A 109 19.16 10.20 13.26
CA LEU A 109 19.42 10.97 14.48
C LEU A 109 20.87 10.82 14.96
N GLU A 110 21.45 9.62 14.86
CA GLU A 110 22.88 9.41 15.18
C GLU A 110 23.78 10.25 14.26
N LYS A 111 23.52 10.24 12.95
CA LYS A 111 24.28 11.06 11.99
C LYS A 111 24.18 12.57 12.27
N LYS A 112 23.03 13.03 12.75
CA LYS A 112 22.80 14.42 13.15
C LYS A 112 23.27 14.72 14.57
N ASN A 113 23.80 13.72 15.29
CA ASN A 113 24.21 13.78 16.71
C ASN A 113 23.10 14.29 17.65
N ILE A 114 21.83 13.98 17.35
CA ILE A 114 20.68 14.26 18.22
C ILE A 114 20.73 13.36 19.43
N LYS A 115 20.77 13.95 20.63
CA LYS A 115 20.94 13.20 21.88
C LYS A 115 19.64 12.54 22.33
N GLY A 116 19.72 11.26 22.71
CA GLY A 116 18.61 10.47 23.20
C GLY A 116 18.91 9.80 24.54
N ARG A 117 17.95 9.80 25.44
CA ARG A 117 17.98 9.05 26.71
C ARG A 117 16.84 8.04 26.72
N ILE A 118 17.15 6.78 26.97
CA ILE A 118 16.13 5.72 27.03
C ILE A 118 16.23 5.00 28.38
N LEU A 119 15.11 4.95 29.08
CA LEU A 119 14.95 4.24 30.35
C LEU A 119 13.97 3.09 30.17
N THR A 120 14.38 1.89 30.57
CA THR A 120 13.53 0.70 30.64
C THR A 120 13.74 -0.04 31.97
N THR A 121 13.11 -1.19 32.14
CA THR A 121 13.18 -1.96 33.38
C THR A 121 13.42 -3.45 33.13
N ASP A 122 13.90 -4.15 34.14
CA ASP A 122 13.98 -5.61 34.16
C ASP A 122 12.66 -6.29 34.56
N TYR A 123 11.57 -5.50 34.76
CA TYR A 123 10.27 -5.98 35.19
C TYR A 123 9.73 -7.06 34.25
N LEU A 124 9.39 -8.22 34.85
CA LEU A 124 8.92 -9.41 34.14
C LEU A 124 9.88 -9.96 33.05
N LEU A 125 11.08 -9.43 32.89
CA LEU A 125 12.05 -9.83 31.86
C LEU A 125 11.46 -9.86 30.44
N PHE A 126 10.65 -8.83 30.08
CA PHE A 126 9.99 -8.74 28.76
C PHE A 126 10.80 -7.97 27.71
N SER A 127 11.70 -7.09 28.13
CA SER A 127 12.54 -6.35 27.19
C SER A 127 13.55 -7.28 26.53
N ASP A 128 13.59 -7.28 25.17
CA ASP A 128 14.49 -8.15 24.41
C ASP A 128 15.94 -7.66 24.50
N PRO A 129 16.89 -8.49 25.01
CA PRO A 129 18.30 -8.11 25.04
C PRO A 129 18.87 -7.68 23.68
N SER A 130 18.42 -8.29 22.58
CA SER A 130 18.88 -7.92 21.24
C SER A 130 18.41 -6.52 20.81
N ALA A 131 17.24 -6.08 21.28
CA ALA A 131 16.75 -4.72 21.09
C ALA A 131 17.57 -3.71 21.92
N LEU A 132 17.81 -4.04 23.18
CA LEU A 132 18.59 -3.19 24.08
C LEU A 132 20.04 -3.03 23.61
N ASP A 133 20.66 -4.12 23.13
CA ASP A 133 22.00 -4.09 22.54
C ASP A 133 22.03 -3.14 21.35
N LYS A 134 21.00 -3.20 20.49
CA LYS A 134 20.91 -2.38 19.28
C LYS A 134 20.77 -0.90 19.59
N LEU A 135 20.00 -0.55 20.60
CA LEU A 135 19.90 0.83 21.09
C LEU A 135 21.21 1.30 21.74
N ASN A 136 21.89 0.43 22.47
CA ASN A 136 23.15 0.74 23.14
C ASN A 136 24.36 0.87 22.17
N GLU A 137 24.24 0.31 20.94
CA GLU A 137 25.23 0.49 19.87
C GLU A 137 25.22 1.90 19.26
N LEU A 138 24.11 2.65 19.42
CA LEU A 138 23.96 3.99 18.86
C LEU A 138 24.67 5.02 19.72
N SER A 139 25.67 5.69 19.17
CA SER A 139 26.58 6.60 19.91
C SER A 139 25.90 7.85 20.50
N ASN A 140 24.72 8.19 20.00
CA ASN A 140 23.93 9.35 20.45
C ASN A 140 22.88 8.98 21.52
N ILE A 141 22.73 7.69 21.88
CA ILE A 141 21.73 7.23 22.83
C ILE A 141 22.42 6.77 24.14
N GLU A 142 21.94 7.27 25.27
CA GLU A 142 22.24 6.72 26.59
C GLU A 142 21.09 5.82 27.03
N LEU A 143 21.37 4.53 27.23
CA LEU A 143 20.41 3.54 27.65
C LEU A 143 20.65 3.12 29.08
N LYS A 144 19.63 3.26 29.95
CA LYS A 144 19.65 2.79 31.35
C LYS A 144 18.53 1.80 31.62
N MET A 145 18.71 0.97 32.61
CA MET A 145 17.74 -0.01 33.10
C MET A 145 17.52 0.17 34.60
N TYR A 146 16.27 0.32 35.01
CA TYR A 146 15.78 0.35 36.36
C TYR A 146 15.59 -1.09 36.87
N LYS A 147 16.30 -1.48 37.94
CA LYS A 147 16.15 -2.80 38.55
C LYS A 147 14.98 -2.81 39.53
N THR A 148 14.01 -3.67 39.26
CA THR A 148 12.87 -3.85 40.18
C THR A 148 13.24 -4.77 41.34
N SER A 149 13.04 -4.32 42.59
CA SER A 149 13.17 -5.13 43.79
C SER A 149 11.85 -5.16 44.55
N HIS A 150 11.68 -6.11 45.47
CA HIS A 150 10.49 -6.17 46.34
C HIS A 150 10.26 -4.90 47.16
N GLU A 151 11.29 -4.09 47.35
CA GLU A 151 11.24 -2.84 48.12
C GLU A 151 11.05 -1.58 47.26
N SER A 152 11.35 -1.63 45.94
CA SER A 152 11.44 -0.46 45.06
C SER A 152 10.22 -0.31 44.16
N GLY A 153 9.06 -0.68 44.44
CA GLY A 153 7.87 -0.44 43.63
C GLY A 153 7.94 -0.91 42.19
N GLY A 154 6.83 -1.04 41.48
CA GLY A 154 6.80 -1.46 40.08
C GLY A 154 7.09 -0.30 39.11
N PHE A 155 7.90 -0.55 38.05
CA PHE A 155 8.11 0.39 36.96
C PHE A 155 7.22 0.02 35.77
N HIS A 156 6.29 0.91 35.41
CA HIS A 156 5.37 0.64 34.28
C HIS A 156 5.03 1.92 33.48
N THR A 157 6.00 2.85 33.40
CA THR A 157 5.83 4.11 32.66
C THR A 157 5.82 3.89 31.16
N LYS A 158 5.14 4.77 30.43
CA LYS A 158 5.14 4.85 28.98
C LYS A 158 5.04 6.32 28.59
N GLY A 159 6.19 6.95 28.54
CA GLY A 159 6.36 8.37 28.26
C GLY A 159 7.45 8.62 27.22
N TYR A 160 7.18 9.51 26.31
CA TYR A 160 8.10 9.93 25.25
C TYR A 160 8.16 11.46 25.27
N ILE A 161 9.31 12.03 25.45
CA ILE A 161 9.54 13.47 25.58
C ILE A 161 10.44 13.91 24.43
N PHE A 162 9.99 14.85 23.64
CA PHE A 162 10.72 15.42 22.50
C PHE A 162 10.86 16.91 22.69
N LYS A 163 12.08 17.42 22.50
CA LYS A 163 12.35 18.86 22.48
C LYS A 163 12.61 19.31 21.06
N GLN A 164 12.00 20.43 20.66
CA GLN A 164 12.31 21.13 19.41
C GLN A 164 12.30 22.63 19.69
N ASP A 165 13.46 23.27 19.60
CA ASP A 165 13.64 24.66 20.01
C ASP A 165 13.14 24.90 21.46
N GLU A 166 12.17 25.79 21.64
CA GLU A 166 11.55 26.10 22.96
C GLU A 166 10.29 25.26 23.25
N ILE A 167 9.98 24.29 22.38
CA ILE A 167 8.77 23.47 22.48
C ILE A 167 9.11 22.08 22.98
N TYR A 168 8.23 21.56 23.82
CA TYR A 168 8.25 20.15 24.21
C TYR A 168 6.95 19.48 23.74
N ARG A 169 7.11 18.30 23.13
CA ARG A 169 6.02 17.40 22.84
C ARG A 169 6.17 16.15 23.67
N ILE A 170 5.10 15.78 24.35
CA ILE A 170 5.13 14.68 25.30
C ILE A 170 4.02 13.71 24.91
N ILE A 171 4.37 12.46 24.62
CA ILE A 171 3.40 11.39 24.38
C ILE A 171 3.33 10.53 25.63
N ILE A 172 2.15 10.46 26.23
CA ILE A 172 1.87 9.63 27.41
C ILE A 172 0.65 8.75 27.12
N GLY A 173 0.72 7.49 27.51
CA GLY A 173 -0.41 6.59 27.34
C GLY A 173 -0.10 5.14 27.65
N SER A 174 -0.66 4.23 26.85
CA SER A 174 -0.53 2.80 27.03
C SER A 174 0.56 2.13 26.18
N SER A 175 1.15 2.83 25.20
CA SER A 175 2.05 2.22 24.22
C SER A 175 3.47 2.01 24.73
N ASN A 176 3.91 0.75 24.79
CA ASN A 176 5.32 0.38 24.92
C ASN A 176 6.02 0.39 23.53
N LEU A 177 7.35 0.25 23.50
CA LEU A 177 8.13 0.03 22.27
C LEU A 177 8.01 -1.43 21.78
N THR A 178 6.79 -1.83 21.44
CA THR A 178 6.45 -3.14 20.87
C THR A 178 5.65 -2.95 19.60
N ILE A 179 5.84 -3.84 18.61
CA ILE A 179 5.20 -3.64 17.28
C ILE A 179 3.68 -3.57 17.36
N ASP A 180 3.05 -4.41 18.19
CA ASP A 180 1.61 -4.45 18.34
C ASP A 180 1.06 -3.18 18.99
N ALA A 181 1.74 -2.64 20.01
CA ALA A 181 1.36 -1.37 20.62
C ALA A 181 1.51 -0.19 19.64
N LEU A 182 2.52 -0.21 18.79
CA LEU A 182 2.80 0.87 17.84
C LEU A 182 1.96 0.81 16.57
N THR A 183 1.37 -0.34 16.21
CA THR A 183 0.74 -0.51 14.88
C THR A 183 -0.64 -1.17 14.87
N ARG A 184 -0.95 -2.08 15.80
CA ARG A 184 -2.14 -2.95 15.76
C ARG A 184 -3.13 -2.73 16.90
N ASN A 185 -2.61 -2.79 18.14
CA ASN A 185 -3.48 -2.70 19.32
C ASN A 185 -4.15 -1.34 19.38
N ARG A 186 -5.39 -1.31 19.86
CA ARG A 186 -6.08 -0.05 20.16
C ARG A 186 -5.48 0.55 21.44
N GLU A 187 -4.36 1.24 21.27
CA GLU A 187 -3.67 1.97 22.30
C GLU A 187 -4.26 3.40 22.40
N TRP A 188 -4.30 3.92 23.59
CA TRP A 188 -4.72 5.29 23.86
C TRP A 188 -3.55 6.09 24.38
N ASN A 189 -3.12 7.06 23.58
CA ASN A 189 -2.06 7.97 23.96
C ASN A 189 -2.51 9.41 23.73
N THR A 190 -1.99 10.32 24.55
CA THR A 190 -2.16 11.76 24.38
C THR A 190 -0.81 12.38 24.08
N LYS A 191 -0.73 13.15 22.99
CA LYS A 191 0.39 14.03 22.71
C LYS A 191 0.06 15.39 23.30
N LEU A 192 0.86 15.85 24.25
CA LEU A 192 0.80 17.18 24.84
C LEU A 192 1.83 18.08 24.16
N VAL A 193 1.53 19.35 24.06
CA VAL A 193 2.43 20.38 23.56
C VAL A 193 2.55 21.45 24.62
N THR A 194 3.79 21.82 24.99
CA THR A 194 4.06 22.77 26.05
C THR A 194 5.35 23.53 25.79
N SER A 195 5.50 24.70 26.41
CA SER A 195 6.75 25.46 26.44
C SER A 195 7.73 24.91 27.48
N SER A 196 8.97 25.42 27.49
CA SER A 196 9.99 25.11 28.48
C SER A 196 9.55 25.41 29.94
N ASP A 197 8.64 26.36 30.13
CA ASP A 197 8.18 26.81 31.46
C ASP A 197 6.84 26.22 31.88
N GLY A 198 6.31 25.27 31.10
CA GLY A 198 5.03 24.61 31.39
C GLY A 198 5.12 23.70 32.65
N ALA A 199 4.23 23.89 33.63
CA ALA A 199 4.22 23.14 34.88
C ALA A 199 4.19 21.62 34.67
N ILE A 200 3.36 21.15 33.71
CA ILE A 200 3.26 19.72 33.39
C ILE A 200 4.57 19.15 32.85
N LEU A 201 5.36 19.94 32.12
CA LEU A 201 6.68 19.53 31.65
C LEU A 201 7.65 19.34 32.83
N HIS A 202 7.64 20.29 33.77
CA HIS A 202 8.51 20.20 34.96
C HIS A 202 8.20 18.95 35.77
N GLU A 203 6.93 18.70 36.07
CA GLU A 203 6.51 17.50 36.82
C GLU A 203 6.93 16.20 36.12
N ILE A 204 6.74 16.11 34.78
CA ILE A 204 7.11 14.91 34.00
C ILE A 204 8.64 14.75 33.90
N LYS A 205 9.37 15.87 33.77
CA LYS A 205 10.84 15.83 33.74
C LYS A 205 11.42 15.47 35.09
N ASP A 206 10.90 16.03 36.17
CA ASP A 206 11.35 15.72 37.52
C ASP A 206 11.14 14.24 37.84
N GLU A 207 9.98 13.68 37.51
CA GLU A 207 9.72 12.25 37.63
C GLU A 207 10.66 11.40 36.78
N PHE A 208 10.92 11.83 35.51
CA PHE A 208 11.89 11.14 34.67
C PHE A 208 13.31 11.21 35.23
N GLU A 209 13.77 12.37 35.74
CA GLU A 209 15.09 12.54 36.31
C GLU A 209 15.24 11.75 37.63
N ASP A 210 14.20 11.72 38.48
CA ASP A 210 14.18 10.91 39.70
C ASP A 210 14.37 9.42 39.38
N LEU A 211 13.66 8.90 38.35
CA LEU A 211 13.86 7.53 37.88
C LEU A 211 15.23 7.33 37.23
N TRP A 212 15.70 8.31 36.44
CA TRP A 212 16.96 8.25 35.72
C TRP A 212 18.20 8.23 36.65
N GLN A 213 18.13 8.96 37.79
CA GLN A 213 19.20 9.06 38.79
C GLN A 213 19.00 8.11 39.97
N HIS A 214 17.90 7.34 39.95
CA HIS A 214 17.63 6.40 41.05
C HIS A 214 18.80 5.44 41.31
N PRO A 215 19.14 5.11 42.58
CA PRO A 215 20.23 4.19 42.88
C PRO A 215 20.15 2.83 42.20
N GLU A 216 18.94 2.32 41.96
CA GLU A 216 18.70 1.06 41.24
C GLU A 216 18.74 1.20 39.71
N THR A 217 18.86 2.42 39.18
CA THR A 217 19.00 2.65 37.73
C THR A 217 20.47 2.61 37.32
N LYS A 218 20.82 1.65 36.48
CA LYS A 218 22.18 1.43 35.99
C LYS A 218 22.26 1.61 34.46
N LYS A 219 23.44 1.94 33.96
CA LYS A 219 23.67 1.88 32.53
C LYS A 219 23.46 0.45 32.06
N TYR A 220 22.78 0.29 30.90
CA TYR A 220 22.53 -1.04 30.38
C TYR A 220 23.82 -1.83 30.14
N SER A 221 24.90 -1.19 29.69
CA SER A 221 26.22 -1.83 29.51
C SER A 221 26.79 -2.48 30.79
N GLU A 222 26.41 -2.00 31.98
CA GLU A 222 26.85 -2.54 33.26
C GLU A 222 26.03 -3.76 33.68
N VAL A 223 24.80 -3.88 33.29
CA VAL A 223 23.84 -4.93 33.69
C VAL A 223 23.49 -5.92 32.58
N ALA A 224 23.94 -5.69 31.37
CA ALA A 224 23.57 -6.45 30.18
C ALA A 224 23.84 -7.95 30.30
N ALA A 225 24.97 -8.33 30.89
CA ALA A 225 25.35 -9.74 31.05
C ALA A 225 24.39 -10.48 31.99
N ASP A 226 24.17 -9.89 33.18
CA ASP A 226 23.27 -10.47 34.20
C ASP A 226 21.82 -10.50 33.72
N TYR A 227 21.39 -9.41 33.05
CA TYR A 227 20.04 -9.33 32.46
C TYR A 227 19.80 -10.42 31.40
N ARG A 228 20.77 -10.66 30.53
CA ARG A 228 20.66 -11.72 29.50
C ARG A 228 20.53 -13.10 30.14
N ILE A 229 21.32 -13.39 31.15
CA ILE A 229 21.24 -14.67 31.86
C ILE A 229 19.82 -14.85 32.41
N SER A 230 19.33 -13.87 33.19
CA SER A 230 17.99 -13.90 33.79
C SER A 230 16.89 -14.02 32.73
N TYR A 231 17.01 -13.29 31.62
CA TYR A 231 16.06 -13.34 30.51
C TYR A 231 15.98 -14.73 29.86
N PHE A 232 17.13 -15.34 29.56
CA PHE A 232 17.17 -16.66 28.94
C PHE A 232 16.75 -17.76 29.91
N GLU A 233 17.12 -17.67 31.20
CA GLU A 233 16.64 -18.59 32.20
C GLU A 233 15.12 -18.55 32.37
N ASN A 234 14.53 -17.36 32.36
CA ASN A 234 13.08 -17.17 32.36
C ASN A 234 12.43 -17.75 31.12
N LYS A 235 12.99 -17.51 29.91
CA LYS A 235 12.51 -18.13 28.68
C LYS A 235 12.56 -19.65 28.70
N ILE A 236 13.65 -20.22 29.23
CA ILE A 236 13.80 -21.67 29.39
C ILE A 236 12.75 -22.21 30.36
N LYS A 237 12.52 -21.53 31.48
CA LYS A 237 11.52 -21.91 32.49
C LYS A 237 10.12 -21.89 31.90
N ILE A 238 9.71 -20.83 31.20
CA ILE A 238 8.41 -20.74 30.52
C ILE A 238 8.26 -21.87 29.51
N LYS A 239 9.29 -22.15 28.71
CA LYS A 239 9.29 -23.24 27.73
C LYS A 239 9.18 -24.63 28.38
N GLN A 240 9.81 -24.82 29.53
CA GLN A 240 9.68 -26.06 30.31
C GLN A 240 8.29 -26.21 30.92
N GLU A 241 7.72 -25.15 31.45
CA GLU A 241 6.35 -25.14 31.97
C GLU A 241 5.31 -25.41 30.86
N GLU A 242 5.52 -24.89 29.64
CA GLU A 242 4.69 -25.21 28.46
C GLU A 242 4.80 -26.70 28.09
N ILE A 243 6.03 -27.24 28.05
CA ILE A 243 6.26 -28.65 27.74
C ILE A 243 5.67 -29.56 28.83
N GLU A 244 5.76 -29.17 30.12
CA GLU A 244 5.16 -29.91 31.22
C GLU A 244 3.62 -29.84 31.17
N LYS A 245 3.04 -28.67 30.87
CA LYS A 245 1.60 -28.53 30.61
C LYS A 245 1.15 -29.41 29.45
N GLU A 246 1.90 -29.43 28.32
CA GLU A 246 1.65 -30.33 27.18
C GLU A 246 1.76 -31.82 27.58
N LYS A 247 2.66 -32.18 28.52
CA LYS A 247 2.78 -33.55 29.02
C LYS A 247 1.67 -33.92 30.01
N TYR A 248 1.23 -32.97 30.84
CA TYR A 248 0.24 -33.22 31.91
C TYR A 248 -1.20 -33.26 31.40
N PHE A 249 -1.53 -32.44 30.41
CA PHE A 249 -2.85 -32.42 29.79
C PHE A 249 -2.99 -33.44 28.65
N GLY A 250 -1.99 -34.31 28.39
CA GLY A 250 -1.90 -35.11 27.20
C GLY A 250 -2.02 -34.22 25.97
N LYS A 251 -1.38 -34.49 24.85
CA LYS A 251 -1.63 -33.72 23.63
C LYS A 251 -3.15 -33.67 23.39
N LEU A 252 -3.82 -32.71 23.97
CA LEU A 252 -5.07 -32.19 23.41
C LEU A 252 -4.61 -31.65 22.07
N VAL A 253 -4.64 -32.53 21.05
CA VAL A 253 -4.57 -32.11 19.66
C VAL A 253 -5.80 -31.24 19.51
N THR A 254 -5.64 -29.95 19.77
CA THR A 254 -6.64 -28.97 19.34
C THR A 254 -6.86 -29.27 17.87
N PRO A 255 -8.05 -29.71 17.44
CA PRO A 255 -8.29 -30.02 16.05
C PRO A 255 -7.90 -28.76 15.25
N LEU A 256 -7.04 -28.93 14.25
CA LEU A 256 -6.68 -27.88 13.35
C LEU A 256 -7.96 -27.31 12.74
N VAL A 257 -8.23 -26.04 13.00
CA VAL A 257 -9.40 -25.31 12.49
C VAL A 257 -8.97 -24.53 11.24
N PRO A 258 -9.74 -24.62 10.14
CA PRO A 258 -9.44 -23.82 8.95
C PRO A 258 -9.55 -22.33 9.25
N ASN A 259 -8.65 -21.53 8.68
CA ASN A 259 -8.68 -20.07 8.76
C ASN A 259 -9.75 -19.48 7.82
N SER A 260 -9.96 -18.14 7.86
CA SER A 260 -10.96 -17.42 7.07
C SER A 260 -10.87 -17.73 5.57
N MET A 261 -9.68 -17.64 4.99
CA MET A 261 -9.39 -17.96 3.59
C MET A 261 -9.76 -19.40 3.25
N GLN A 262 -9.39 -20.34 4.12
CA GLN A 262 -9.65 -21.77 3.89
C GLN A 262 -11.13 -22.08 3.95
N VAL A 263 -11.88 -21.46 4.87
CA VAL A 263 -13.36 -21.60 4.94
C VAL A 263 -14.01 -21.04 3.68
N ALA A 264 -13.65 -19.83 3.26
CA ALA A 264 -14.19 -19.20 2.06
C ALA A 264 -13.89 -20.03 0.80
N PHE A 265 -12.67 -20.55 0.69
CA PHE A 265 -12.26 -21.45 -0.39
C PHE A 265 -13.11 -22.73 -0.45
N ILE A 266 -13.28 -23.43 0.68
CA ILE A 266 -14.06 -24.68 0.75
C ILE A 266 -15.51 -24.43 0.34
N ASN A 267 -16.14 -23.38 0.86
CA ASN A 267 -17.53 -23.03 0.52
C ASN A 267 -17.71 -22.72 -0.97
N ASN A 268 -16.75 -22.06 -1.59
CA ASN A 268 -16.80 -21.76 -3.02
C ASN A 268 -16.52 -23.01 -3.86
N LEU A 269 -15.61 -23.86 -3.43
CA LEU A 269 -15.31 -25.12 -4.08
C LEU A 269 -16.53 -26.05 -4.11
N GLU A 270 -17.26 -26.12 -2.99
CA GLU A 270 -18.52 -26.87 -2.91
C GLU A 270 -19.55 -26.35 -3.92
N LYS A 271 -19.72 -25.03 -4.05
CA LYS A 271 -20.63 -24.43 -5.04
C LYS A 271 -20.23 -24.75 -6.48
N ILE A 272 -18.93 -24.79 -6.78
CA ILE A 272 -18.42 -25.17 -8.11
C ILE A 272 -18.78 -26.63 -8.43
N ILE A 273 -18.54 -27.53 -7.49
CA ILE A 273 -18.88 -28.95 -7.65
C ILE A 273 -20.41 -29.15 -7.80
N GLN A 274 -21.23 -28.45 -7.01
CA GLN A 274 -22.70 -28.49 -7.13
C GLN A 274 -23.22 -28.02 -8.48
N LYS A 275 -22.48 -27.12 -9.19
CA LYS A 275 -22.79 -26.71 -10.56
C LYS A 275 -22.40 -27.75 -11.62
N GLY A 276 -21.77 -28.85 -11.22
CA GLY A 276 -21.34 -29.93 -12.13
C GLY A 276 -19.96 -29.71 -12.74
N GLU A 277 -19.18 -28.73 -12.26
CA GLU A 277 -17.81 -28.53 -12.70
C GLU A 277 -16.86 -29.52 -12.04
N ASP A 278 -15.92 -30.07 -12.80
CA ASP A 278 -14.98 -31.11 -12.38
C ASP A 278 -13.56 -30.57 -12.09
N LYS A 279 -13.33 -29.27 -12.23
CA LYS A 279 -12.03 -28.64 -12.05
C LYS A 279 -12.16 -27.25 -11.40
N ALA A 280 -11.16 -26.86 -10.60
CA ALA A 280 -11.02 -25.50 -10.12
C ALA A 280 -9.58 -25.13 -9.74
N LEU A 281 -9.32 -23.81 -9.64
CA LEU A 281 -8.07 -23.21 -9.19
C LEU A 281 -8.24 -22.55 -7.82
N LEU A 282 -7.24 -22.72 -6.97
CA LEU A 282 -6.96 -21.89 -5.81
C LEU A 282 -5.76 -21.00 -6.14
N ILE A 283 -5.99 -19.69 -6.23
CA ILE A 283 -4.93 -18.69 -6.40
C ILE A 283 -4.70 -18.05 -5.04
N SER A 284 -3.51 -18.24 -4.46
CA SER A 284 -3.27 -17.80 -3.11
C SER A 284 -1.80 -17.41 -2.90
N ALA A 285 -1.57 -16.25 -2.29
CA ALA A 285 -0.23 -15.77 -1.98
C ALA A 285 0.62 -16.83 -1.28
N THR A 286 1.93 -16.78 -1.49
CA THR A 286 2.85 -17.71 -0.83
C THR A 286 2.78 -17.52 0.68
N GLY A 287 2.63 -18.61 1.45
CA GLY A 287 2.61 -18.55 2.91
C GLY A 287 1.22 -18.59 3.56
N THR A 288 0.15 -18.47 2.80
CA THR A 288 -1.24 -18.45 3.32
C THR A 288 -1.81 -19.81 3.74
N GLY A 289 -1.08 -20.92 3.51
CA GLY A 289 -1.51 -22.26 3.91
C GLY A 289 -2.28 -23.04 2.83
N LYS A 290 -1.95 -22.90 1.54
CA LYS A 290 -2.54 -23.64 0.41
C LYS A 290 -2.66 -25.14 0.63
N THR A 291 -1.59 -25.79 1.13
CA THR A 291 -1.56 -27.23 1.38
C THR A 291 -2.57 -27.65 2.44
N TYR A 292 -2.71 -26.86 3.52
CA TYR A 292 -3.76 -27.08 4.52
C TYR A 292 -5.16 -26.85 3.95
N ALA A 293 -5.32 -25.80 3.10
CA ALA A 293 -6.60 -25.54 2.43
C ALA A 293 -7.07 -26.75 1.60
N SER A 294 -6.16 -27.34 0.82
CA SER A 294 -6.48 -28.56 0.06
C SER A 294 -6.77 -29.75 0.96
N ALA A 295 -6.04 -29.92 2.08
CA ALA A 295 -6.28 -31.00 3.02
C ALA A 295 -7.68 -30.89 3.66
N PHE A 296 -8.06 -29.71 4.13
CA PHE A 296 -9.41 -29.45 4.67
C PHE A 296 -10.49 -29.67 3.60
N ALA A 297 -10.28 -29.16 2.38
CA ALA A 297 -11.22 -29.34 1.29
C ALA A 297 -11.44 -30.85 0.96
N MET A 298 -10.36 -31.62 0.85
CA MET A 298 -10.48 -33.07 0.60
C MET A 298 -11.21 -33.80 1.73
N ARG A 299 -11.02 -33.37 2.99
CA ARG A 299 -11.71 -33.92 4.16
C ARG A 299 -13.21 -33.56 4.14
N ASP A 300 -13.53 -32.28 4.02
CA ASP A 300 -14.88 -31.75 4.20
C ASP A 300 -15.79 -32.12 3.02
N LEU A 301 -15.24 -32.24 1.80
CA LEU A 301 -15.94 -32.71 0.60
C LEU A 301 -15.99 -34.28 0.49
N GLY A 302 -15.37 -34.99 1.41
CA GLY A 302 -15.52 -36.44 1.56
C GLY A 302 -14.78 -37.28 0.52
N PHE A 303 -13.75 -36.80 -0.15
CA PHE A 303 -12.96 -37.57 -1.11
C PHE A 303 -12.19 -38.68 -0.41
N LYS A 304 -12.32 -39.93 -0.92
CA LYS A 304 -11.75 -41.12 -0.29
C LYS A 304 -10.37 -41.48 -0.78
N ARG A 305 -10.09 -41.27 -2.07
CA ARG A 305 -8.82 -41.55 -2.73
C ARG A 305 -8.31 -40.32 -3.44
N VAL A 306 -7.15 -39.79 -3.00
CA VAL A 306 -6.60 -38.52 -3.50
C VAL A 306 -5.17 -38.73 -3.97
N LEU A 307 -4.86 -38.19 -5.14
CA LEU A 307 -3.51 -38.08 -5.66
C LEU A 307 -3.06 -36.63 -5.49
N PHE A 308 -2.04 -36.40 -4.67
CA PHE A 308 -1.41 -35.07 -4.47
C PHE A 308 -0.10 -35.00 -5.22
N LEU A 309 0.00 -34.08 -6.16
CA LEU A 309 1.12 -33.94 -7.08
C LEU A 309 1.87 -32.65 -6.86
N VAL A 310 3.18 -32.76 -6.70
CA VAL A 310 4.10 -31.64 -6.52
C VAL A 310 5.28 -31.73 -7.49
N HIS A 311 6.00 -30.64 -7.61
CA HIS A 311 7.17 -30.60 -8.50
C HIS A 311 8.45 -31.17 -7.87
N ARG A 312 8.58 -31.24 -6.52
CA ARG A 312 9.79 -31.60 -5.78
C ARG A 312 9.55 -32.59 -4.64
N ASN A 313 10.51 -33.51 -4.41
CA ASN A 313 10.42 -34.54 -3.36
C ASN A 313 10.28 -34.01 -1.93
N GLN A 314 10.94 -32.90 -1.58
CA GLN A 314 10.80 -32.31 -0.23
C GLN A 314 9.36 -31.88 0.06
N ILE A 315 8.68 -31.30 -0.95
CA ILE A 315 7.30 -30.86 -0.82
C ILE A 315 6.36 -32.05 -0.65
N VAL A 316 6.68 -33.21 -1.26
CA VAL A 316 5.93 -34.47 -1.08
C VAL A 316 5.82 -34.84 0.41
N LYS A 317 6.97 -34.87 1.11
CA LYS A 317 7.05 -35.24 2.54
C LYS A 317 6.31 -34.20 3.41
N GLN A 318 6.46 -32.92 3.12
CA GLN A 318 5.79 -31.83 3.84
C GLN A 318 4.28 -31.84 3.62
N ALA A 319 3.82 -32.05 2.40
CA ALA A 319 2.41 -32.16 2.07
C ALA A 319 1.76 -33.33 2.80
N LYS A 320 2.39 -34.52 2.75
CA LYS A 320 1.94 -35.71 3.50
C LYS A 320 1.79 -35.37 4.99
N LYS A 321 2.81 -34.78 5.63
CA LYS A 321 2.77 -34.39 7.04
C LYS A 321 1.66 -33.39 7.36
N SER A 322 1.37 -32.44 6.45
CA SER A 322 0.28 -31.47 6.61
C SER A 322 -1.09 -32.17 6.56
N PHE A 323 -1.27 -33.10 5.64
CA PHE A 323 -2.48 -33.90 5.54
C PHE A 323 -2.65 -34.83 6.76
N GLU A 324 -1.58 -35.48 7.22
CA GLU A 324 -1.61 -36.32 8.45
C GLU A 324 -2.08 -35.51 9.66
N ARG A 325 -1.69 -34.23 9.77
CA ARG A 325 -2.15 -33.35 10.85
C ARG A 325 -3.65 -33.03 10.77
N VAL A 326 -4.22 -32.94 9.56
CA VAL A 326 -5.64 -32.64 9.35
C VAL A 326 -6.51 -33.88 9.51
N PHE A 327 -6.04 -35.05 9.04
CA PHE A 327 -6.80 -36.30 9.02
C PHE A 327 -6.56 -37.20 10.23
N GLY A 328 -5.45 -37.02 10.95
CA GLY A 328 -5.01 -37.96 11.97
C GLY A 328 -4.87 -39.38 11.37
N ASN A 329 -5.47 -40.36 12.01
CA ASN A 329 -5.43 -41.75 11.58
C ASN A 329 -6.64 -42.16 10.72
N THR A 330 -7.46 -41.23 10.24
CA THR A 330 -8.71 -41.56 9.51
C THR A 330 -8.47 -41.96 8.05
N ARG A 331 -7.28 -41.71 7.50
CA ARG A 331 -6.86 -42.07 6.13
C ARG A 331 -5.42 -42.59 6.13
N THR A 332 -5.18 -43.58 5.28
CA THR A 332 -3.84 -44.08 5.04
C THR A 332 -3.13 -43.22 3.99
N MET A 333 -1.86 -42.87 4.24
CA MET A 333 -1.11 -41.96 3.38
C MET A 333 0.25 -42.54 2.96
N GLY A 334 0.53 -42.54 1.66
CA GLY A 334 1.75 -43.07 1.09
C GLY A 334 2.49 -42.13 0.17
N ILE A 335 3.79 -42.40 -0.01
CA ILE A 335 4.67 -41.64 -0.93
C ILE A 335 5.04 -42.55 -2.10
N VAL A 336 4.89 -42.00 -3.33
CA VAL A 336 5.43 -42.58 -4.55
C VAL A 336 6.50 -41.66 -5.14
N SER A 337 7.75 -42.07 -4.96
CA SER A 337 8.91 -41.32 -5.41
C SER A 337 10.00 -42.24 -5.99
N GLY A 338 11.15 -41.72 -6.35
CA GLY A 338 12.30 -42.55 -6.78
C GLY A 338 12.79 -43.55 -5.71
N GLU A 339 12.55 -43.23 -4.43
CA GLU A 339 13.03 -43.98 -3.27
C GLU A 339 11.93 -44.77 -2.53
N SER A 340 10.65 -44.39 -2.67
CA SER A 340 9.51 -44.99 -1.97
C SER A 340 8.39 -45.32 -2.95
N ARG A 341 7.79 -46.51 -2.79
CA ARG A 341 6.73 -47.04 -3.68
C ARG A 341 5.56 -47.59 -2.87
N GLU A 342 4.85 -46.70 -2.16
CA GLU A 342 3.70 -47.08 -1.32
C GLU A 342 2.39 -46.94 -2.11
N PHE A 343 2.03 -47.89 -2.97
CA PHE A 343 0.91 -47.80 -3.90
C PHE A 343 -0.46 -48.02 -3.26
N ASP A 344 -0.55 -48.79 -2.15
CA ASP A 344 -1.80 -49.27 -1.56
C ASP A 344 -2.36 -48.35 -0.48
N LYS A 345 -2.31 -47.04 -0.64
CA LYS A 345 -2.80 -46.07 0.34
C LYS A 345 -3.96 -45.26 -0.22
N ASP A 346 -4.81 -44.75 0.68
CA ASP A 346 -5.95 -43.88 0.29
C ASP A 346 -5.48 -42.59 -0.36
N TYR A 347 -4.47 -41.96 0.24
CA TYR A 347 -3.89 -40.70 -0.25
C TYR A 347 -2.45 -40.95 -0.68
N ILE A 348 -2.16 -40.64 -1.92
CA ILE A 348 -0.86 -40.82 -2.54
C ILE A 348 -0.25 -39.43 -2.79
N PHE A 349 0.96 -39.24 -2.28
CA PHE A 349 1.77 -38.05 -2.50
C PHE A 349 2.93 -38.39 -3.43
N ALA A 350 3.06 -37.69 -4.57
CA ALA A 350 4.04 -38.03 -5.55
C ALA A 350 4.63 -36.78 -6.24
N THR A 351 5.84 -36.92 -6.80
CA THR A 351 6.30 -35.92 -7.75
C THR A 351 5.71 -36.18 -9.12
N ILE A 352 5.44 -35.10 -9.86
CA ILE A 352 4.92 -35.17 -11.22
C ILE A 352 5.84 -35.99 -12.13
N GLN A 353 7.16 -35.80 -12.02
CA GLN A 353 8.15 -36.55 -12.82
C GLN A 353 8.08 -38.05 -12.55
N THR A 354 7.84 -38.46 -11.32
CA THR A 354 7.69 -39.89 -11.01
C THR A 354 6.34 -40.41 -11.51
N MET A 355 5.24 -39.71 -11.16
CA MET A 355 3.89 -40.17 -11.50
C MET A 355 3.63 -40.14 -13.01
N SER A 356 4.33 -39.29 -13.79
CA SER A 356 4.15 -39.22 -15.25
C SER A 356 4.84 -40.35 -16.03
N LYS A 357 5.54 -41.29 -15.36
CA LYS A 357 6.14 -42.47 -15.97
C LYS A 357 5.08 -43.57 -16.17
N GLU A 358 5.09 -44.20 -17.33
CA GLU A 358 4.09 -45.17 -17.72
C GLU A 358 4.03 -46.40 -16.78
N ASP A 359 5.19 -46.88 -16.37
CA ASP A 359 5.32 -47.99 -15.40
C ASP A 359 4.78 -47.66 -14.00
N ILE A 360 4.63 -46.37 -13.69
CA ILE A 360 4.09 -45.90 -12.40
C ILE A 360 2.58 -45.66 -12.48
N TYR A 361 2.14 -44.78 -13.43
CA TYR A 361 0.70 -44.45 -13.46
C TYR A 361 -0.17 -45.63 -13.87
N CYS A 362 0.32 -46.55 -14.66
CA CYS A 362 -0.39 -47.80 -15.02
C CYS A 362 -0.58 -48.78 -13.84
N GLN A 363 0.03 -48.56 -12.68
CA GLN A 363 -0.26 -49.31 -11.45
C GLN A 363 -1.66 -49.00 -10.91
N TYR A 364 -2.30 -47.95 -11.37
CA TYR A 364 -3.61 -47.52 -10.95
C TYR A 364 -4.62 -47.57 -12.12
N ASP A 365 -5.85 -47.94 -11.82
CA ASP A 365 -6.96 -47.79 -12.77
C ASP A 365 -7.22 -46.32 -13.05
N LYS A 366 -7.70 -45.98 -14.26
CA LYS A 366 -7.98 -44.60 -14.69
C LYS A 366 -8.93 -43.86 -13.73
N SER A 367 -9.85 -44.54 -13.06
CA SER A 367 -10.82 -43.99 -12.12
C SER A 367 -10.46 -44.25 -10.65
N TYR A 368 -9.21 -44.64 -10.35
CA TYR A 368 -8.81 -45.02 -9.01
C TYR A 368 -8.90 -43.85 -8.03
N PHE A 369 -8.51 -42.65 -8.43
CA PHE A 369 -8.55 -41.47 -7.59
C PHE A 369 -9.87 -40.70 -7.75
N ASP A 370 -10.51 -40.34 -6.61
CA ASP A 370 -11.69 -39.48 -6.59
C ASP A 370 -11.29 -38.03 -6.90
N ALA A 371 -10.14 -37.56 -6.39
CA ALA A 371 -9.62 -36.23 -6.66
C ALA A 371 -8.10 -36.23 -6.94
N ILE A 372 -7.68 -35.30 -7.77
CA ILE A 372 -6.27 -35.01 -8.03
C ILE A 372 -6.00 -33.55 -7.65
N VAL A 373 -4.94 -33.31 -6.87
CA VAL A 373 -4.48 -31.98 -6.47
C VAL A 373 -3.12 -31.70 -7.09
N PHE A 374 -3.02 -30.65 -7.86
CA PHE A 374 -1.77 -30.15 -8.44
C PHE A 374 -1.30 -28.94 -7.64
N ASP A 375 -0.16 -29.05 -6.95
CA ASP A 375 0.50 -27.90 -6.36
C ASP A 375 1.45 -27.26 -7.38
N GLU A 376 1.63 -25.91 -7.28
CA GLU A 376 2.31 -25.08 -8.28
C GLU A 376 1.77 -25.34 -9.71
N ALA A 377 0.45 -25.28 -9.83
CA ALA A 377 -0.27 -25.64 -11.04
C ALA A 377 0.08 -24.77 -12.28
N HIS A 378 0.80 -23.65 -12.13
CA HIS A 378 1.29 -22.86 -13.27
C HIS A 378 2.30 -23.63 -14.15
N HIS A 379 2.85 -24.75 -13.67
CA HIS A 379 3.67 -25.66 -14.47
C HIS A 379 2.87 -26.72 -15.27
N THR A 380 1.56 -26.73 -15.18
CA THR A 380 0.70 -27.77 -15.80
C THR A 380 0.74 -27.82 -17.33
N SER A 381 1.26 -26.80 -17.98
CA SER A 381 1.52 -26.79 -19.41
C SER A 381 2.58 -27.79 -19.88
N ALA A 382 3.40 -28.36 -18.97
CA ALA A 382 4.41 -29.33 -19.32
C ALA A 382 3.80 -30.67 -19.73
N SER A 383 4.46 -31.39 -20.65
CA SER A 383 4.01 -32.68 -21.19
C SER A 383 3.75 -33.77 -20.13
N SER A 384 4.44 -33.71 -19.00
CA SER A 384 4.27 -34.62 -17.87
C SER A 384 2.93 -34.44 -17.16
N TYR A 385 2.47 -33.18 -16.97
CA TYR A 385 1.17 -32.89 -16.38
C TYR A 385 0.03 -33.37 -17.32
N LYS A 386 0.16 -33.05 -18.60
CA LYS A 386 -0.84 -33.43 -19.60
C LYS A 386 -1.02 -34.95 -19.65
N ARG A 387 0.06 -35.75 -19.60
CA ARG A 387 -0.04 -37.22 -19.56
C ARG A 387 -0.85 -37.70 -18.36
N ILE A 388 -0.67 -37.13 -17.20
CA ILE A 388 -1.43 -37.50 -15.98
C ILE A 388 -2.91 -37.13 -16.14
N MET A 389 -3.21 -35.91 -16.60
CA MET A 389 -4.58 -35.43 -16.81
C MET A 389 -5.31 -36.20 -17.90
N ASP A 390 -4.61 -36.64 -18.93
CA ASP A 390 -5.20 -37.43 -20.02
C ASP A 390 -5.49 -38.89 -19.58
N TYR A 391 -4.63 -39.45 -18.70
CA TYR A 391 -4.78 -40.84 -18.22
C TYR A 391 -5.86 -41.00 -17.16
N PHE A 392 -5.78 -40.24 -16.06
CA PHE A 392 -6.71 -40.34 -14.95
C PHE A 392 -8.04 -39.63 -15.22
N LYS A 393 -9.11 -40.21 -14.68
CA LYS A 393 -10.47 -39.65 -14.78
C LYS A 393 -11.05 -39.44 -13.37
N PRO A 394 -10.52 -38.50 -12.58
CA PRO A 394 -11.03 -38.23 -11.24
C PRO A 394 -12.41 -37.55 -11.32
N LYS A 395 -13.16 -37.58 -10.21
CA LYS A 395 -14.39 -36.80 -10.05
C LYS A 395 -14.12 -35.30 -9.97
N PHE A 396 -12.95 -34.95 -9.44
CA PHE A 396 -12.54 -33.54 -9.29
C PHE A 396 -11.04 -33.36 -9.43
N THR A 397 -10.64 -32.23 -10.02
CA THR A 397 -9.23 -31.82 -10.16
C THR A 397 -9.04 -30.40 -9.58
N LEU A 398 -8.17 -30.26 -8.59
CA LEU A 398 -7.81 -29.01 -7.97
C LEU A 398 -6.40 -28.56 -8.39
N GLY A 399 -6.27 -27.36 -8.93
CA GLY A 399 -4.99 -26.70 -9.11
C GLY A 399 -4.76 -25.65 -8.02
N MET A 400 -3.53 -25.54 -7.53
CA MET A 400 -3.13 -24.49 -6.57
C MET A 400 -1.91 -23.76 -7.08
N THR A 401 -1.92 -22.44 -7.02
CA THR A 401 -0.78 -21.61 -7.41
C THR A 401 -0.79 -20.26 -6.71
N ALA A 402 0.38 -19.66 -6.54
CA ALA A 402 0.50 -18.26 -6.13
C ALA A 402 0.57 -17.29 -7.34
N THR A 403 0.95 -17.79 -8.51
CA THR A 403 1.30 -16.99 -9.69
C THR A 403 0.77 -17.62 -10.97
N PRO A 404 -0.53 -17.48 -11.20
CA PRO A 404 -1.17 -18.08 -12.38
C PRO A 404 -0.72 -17.43 -13.71
N ASP A 405 -0.24 -16.18 -13.66
CA ASP A 405 0.03 -15.35 -14.83
C ASP A 405 1.46 -15.49 -15.36
N LYS A 406 2.29 -16.35 -14.73
CA LYS A 406 3.64 -16.61 -15.20
C LYS A 406 3.58 -17.51 -16.43
N ARG A 407 4.03 -16.97 -17.57
CA ARG A 407 4.07 -17.69 -18.86
C ARG A 407 5.50 -17.78 -19.36
N ASP A 408 5.91 -18.99 -19.69
CA ASP A 408 7.18 -19.21 -20.38
C ASP A 408 7.04 -19.07 -21.91
N ASP A 409 5.80 -19.17 -22.45
CA ASP A 409 5.49 -18.92 -23.85
C ASP A 409 4.01 -18.57 -24.08
N GLN A 410 3.73 -17.79 -25.12
CA GLN A 410 2.39 -17.35 -25.54
C GLN A 410 1.65 -18.40 -26.41
N LEU A 411 1.95 -19.68 -26.32
CA LEU A 411 1.37 -20.73 -27.14
C LEU A 411 -0.03 -21.12 -26.66
N ALA A 412 -0.97 -21.24 -27.58
CA ALA A 412 -2.32 -21.73 -27.33
C ALA A 412 -2.30 -23.14 -26.69
N GLY A 413 -3.19 -23.40 -25.70
CA GLY A 413 -3.26 -24.66 -24.98
C GLY A 413 -2.32 -24.81 -23.78
N LYS A 414 -1.61 -23.73 -23.40
CA LYS A 414 -0.75 -23.67 -22.20
C LYS A 414 -1.28 -22.71 -21.14
N ASN A 415 -2.52 -22.27 -21.25
CA ASN A 415 -3.17 -21.40 -20.28
C ASN A 415 -3.67 -22.22 -19.09
N ILE A 416 -3.14 -21.94 -17.89
CA ILE A 416 -3.57 -22.64 -16.67
C ILE A 416 -5.08 -22.48 -16.41
N TYR A 417 -5.64 -21.34 -16.71
CA TYR A 417 -7.07 -21.10 -16.52
C TYR A 417 -7.93 -21.98 -17.41
N GLU A 418 -7.51 -22.16 -18.68
CA GLU A 418 -8.17 -23.06 -19.62
C GLU A 418 -8.12 -24.52 -19.15
N LEU A 419 -6.98 -24.97 -18.62
CA LEU A 419 -6.80 -26.32 -18.11
C LEU A 419 -7.74 -26.64 -16.92
N PHE A 420 -8.13 -25.62 -16.18
CA PHE A 420 -9.06 -25.73 -15.04
C PHE A 420 -10.43 -25.09 -15.32
N ASN A 421 -10.89 -25.12 -16.57
CA ASN A 421 -12.21 -24.67 -17.02
C ASN A 421 -12.53 -23.23 -16.60
N HIS A 422 -11.53 -22.38 -16.41
CA HIS A 422 -11.67 -20.99 -15.89
C HIS A 422 -12.40 -20.87 -14.55
N GLN A 423 -12.45 -21.97 -13.77
CA GLN A 423 -13.10 -21.99 -12.46
C GLN A 423 -12.09 -21.60 -11.38
N ILE A 424 -12.25 -20.43 -10.80
CA ILE A 424 -11.45 -19.94 -9.67
C ILE A 424 -12.28 -20.12 -8.40
N ALA A 425 -11.89 -21.07 -7.54
CA ALA A 425 -12.57 -21.31 -6.27
C ALA A 425 -12.31 -20.19 -5.27
N TYR A 426 -11.07 -19.67 -5.21
CA TYR A 426 -10.71 -18.53 -4.39
C TYR A 426 -9.43 -17.87 -4.88
N GLU A 427 -9.35 -16.57 -4.70
CA GLU A 427 -8.14 -15.78 -4.98
C GLU A 427 -7.86 -14.85 -3.81
N ILE A 428 -6.64 -14.90 -3.24
CA ILE A 428 -6.16 -13.99 -2.22
C ILE A 428 -4.75 -13.51 -2.56
N ARG A 429 -4.58 -12.19 -2.63
CA ARG A 429 -3.31 -11.54 -2.94
C ARG A 429 -2.59 -11.08 -1.67
N LEU A 430 -1.39 -10.48 -1.81
CA LEU A 430 -0.52 -10.13 -0.70
C LEU A 430 -1.21 -9.21 0.33
N GLN A 431 -1.86 -8.13 -0.13
CA GLN A 431 -2.49 -7.15 0.76
C GLN A 431 -3.60 -7.79 1.61
N GLU A 432 -4.52 -8.50 0.95
CA GLU A 432 -5.62 -9.19 1.62
C GLU A 432 -5.10 -10.22 2.62
N ALA A 433 -4.02 -10.95 2.25
CA ALA A 433 -3.40 -11.93 3.14
C ALA A 433 -2.70 -11.28 4.36
N LEU A 434 -2.21 -10.05 4.23
CA LEU A 434 -1.68 -9.26 5.35
C LEU A 434 -2.82 -8.69 6.22
N GLU A 435 -3.92 -8.24 5.62
CA GLU A 435 -5.12 -7.77 6.35
C GLU A 435 -5.72 -8.87 7.22
N GLU A 436 -5.82 -10.09 6.68
CA GLU A 436 -6.32 -11.26 7.39
C GLU A 436 -5.29 -11.90 8.34
N ASP A 437 -4.13 -11.26 8.54
CA ASP A 437 -3.03 -11.77 9.39
C ASP A 437 -2.60 -13.21 9.05
N LEU A 438 -2.64 -13.58 7.79
CA LEU A 438 -2.23 -14.92 7.33
C LEU A 438 -0.71 -15.04 7.13
N LEU A 439 -0.01 -13.91 7.01
CA LEU A 439 1.41 -13.82 6.72
C LEU A 439 2.20 -13.28 7.92
N CYS A 440 3.49 -13.61 7.96
CA CYS A 440 4.43 -13.00 8.88
C CYS A 440 4.61 -11.52 8.51
N PRO A 441 4.55 -10.58 9.46
CA PRO A 441 4.85 -9.18 9.21
C PRO A 441 6.26 -9.00 8.63
N PHE A 442 6.44 -7.94 7.87
CA PHE A 442 7.76 -7.60 7.34
C PHE A 442 8.09 -6.11 7.50
N HIS A 443 9.37 -5.84 7.62
CA HIS A 443 9.92 -4.49 7.61
C HIS A 443 10.76 -4.33 6.34
N TYR A 444 10.26 -3.53 5.40
CA TYR A 444 10.92 -3.27 4.13
C TYR A 444 11.74 -1.98 4.21
N PHE A 445 13.01 -2.08 3.83
CA PHE A 445 13.93 -0.97 3.76
C PHE A 445 14.49 -0.83 2.34
N GLY A 446 14.01 0.18 1.62
CA GLY A 446 14.58 0.61 0.36
C GLY A 446 15.84 1.44 0.60
N ILE A 447 16.99 0.87 0.30
CA ILE A 447 18.31 1.42 0.62
C ILE A 447 19.00 1.80 -0.69
N THR A 448 19.60 2.97 -0.73
CA THR A 448 20.41 3.37 -1.88
C THR A 448 21.61 2.45 -2.06
N ASP A 449 21.73 1.81 -3.22
CA ASP A 449 22.96 1.09 -3.62
C ASP A 449 24.10 2.08 -3.88
N ILE A 450 25.35 1.64 -3.77
CA ILE A 450 26.57 2.48 -3.86
C ILE A 450 26.72 3.18 -5.21
N ALA A 451 25.84 3.02 -6.14
CA ALA A 451 25.96 3.60 -7.44
C ALA A 451 26.07 5.12 -7.44
N MET A 452 27.26 5.59 -7.73
CA MET A 452 27.56 6.85 -8.40
C MET A 452 26.96 8.12 -7.77
N HIS A 453 27.70 8.68 -6.86
CA HIS A 453 27.48 10.07 -6.41
C HIS A 453 27.58 11.11 -7.54
N ASP A 454 28.08 10.77 -8.76
CA ASP A 454 28.50 11.78 -9.73
C ASP A 454 28.11 11.57 -11.20
N SER A 455 27.14 10.70 -11.55
CA SER A 455 26.73 10.68 -12.96
C SER A 455 25.22 10.61 -13.16
N GLU A 456 24.69 11.55 -13.92
CA GLU A 456 23.32 11.58 -14.49
C GLU A 456 23.02 10.45 -15.48
N ALA A 457 23.93 9.48 -15.64
CA ALA A 457 23.79 8.37 -16.57
C ALA A 457 22.75 7.36 -16.08
N THR A 458 21.64 7.30 -16.79
CA THR A 458 20.64 6.23 -16.68
C THR A 458 21.23 4.96 -17.30
N TYR A 459 21.60 3.98 -16.46
CA TYR A 459 22.09 2.70 -16.96
C TYR A 459 20.90 1.82 -17.35
N THR A 460 20.75 1.57 -18.65
CA THR A 460 19.89 0.53 -19.20
C THR A 460 20.59 -0.84 -19.21
N ASN A 461 21.92 -0.90 -18.97
CA ASN A 461 22.71 -2.11 -18.94
C ASN A 461 23.48 -2.21 -17.62
N ILE A 462 23.16 -3.23 -16.83
CA ILE A 462 23.88 -3.68 -15.62
C ILE A 462 25.13 -4.43 -16.06
N ASP A 463 26.04 -3.81 -16.79
CA ASP A 463 27.14 -4.54 -17.44
C ASP A 463 28.49 -4.43 -16.74
N ASP A 464 28.62 -3.65 -15.68
CA ASP A 464 29.88 -3.62 -14.96
C ASP A 464 29.89 -4.63 -13.79
N PHE A 465 30.28 -5.87 -14.12
CA PHE A 465 30.53 -6.95 -13.15
C PHE A 465 31.44 -6.51 -12.00
N ARG A 466 32.44 -5.63 -12.28
CA ARG A 466 33.38 -5.13 -11.26
C ARG A 466 32.66 -4.30 -10.20
N TYR A 467 31.65 -3.54 -10.63
CA TYR A 467 30.83 -2.76 -9.72
C TYR A 467 29.94 -3.67 -8.84
N LEU A 468 29.22 -4.62 -9.46
CA LEU A 468 28.31 -5.54 -8.77
C LEU A 468 29.02 -6.39 -7.71
N THR A 469 30.32 -6.63 -7.85
CA THR A 469 31.14 -7.43 -6.95
C THR A 469 32.23 -6.62 -6.24
N SER A 470 32.13 -5.28 -6.20
CA SER A 470 33.10 -4.42 -5.55
C SER A 470 33.18 -4.67 -4.03
N ASP A 471 34.36 -4.51 -3.45
CA ASP A 471 34.58 -4.69 -2.02
C ASP A 471 33.80 -3.70 -1.18
N GLU A 472 33.62 -2.50 -1.70
CA GLU A 472 32.78 -1.46 -1.08
C GLU A 472 31.31 -1.89 -1.00
N ARG A 473 30.77 -2.44 -2.09
CA ARG A 473 29.38 -2.96 -2.11
C ARG A 473 29.23 -4.15 -1.15
N VAL A 474 30.18 -5.07 -1.13
CA VAL A 474 30.20 -6.20 -0.20
C VAL A 474 30.16 -5.71 1.25
N THR A 475 31.05 -4.76 1.61
CA THR A 475 31.10 -4.18 2.96
C THR A 475 29.78 -3.51 3.32
N ARG A 476 29.23 -2.69 2.42
CA ARG A 476 27.95 -2.00 2.64
C ARG A 476 26.77 -2.96 2.83
N VAL A 477 26.69 -4.03 2.04
CA VAL A 477 25.64 -5.05 2.20
C VAL A 477 25.78 -5.71 3.57
N MET A 478 26.98 -6.09 3.98
CA MET A 478 27.22 -6.70 5.30
C MET A 478 26.89 -5.77 6.46
N GLU A 479 27.29 -4.50 6.36
CA GLU A 479 26.97 -3.47 7.37
C GLU A 479 25.46 -3.27 7.51
N LYS A 480 24.74 -3.11 6.38
CA LYS A 480 23.30 -2.93 6.38
C LYS A 480 22.56 -4.17 6.89
N ALA A 481 22.96 -5.38 6.46
CA ALA A 481 22.37 -6.62 6.94
C ALA A 481 22.55 -6.80 8.45
N ARG A 482 23.71 -6.46 9.01
CA ARG A 482 23.97 -6.47 10.46
C ARG A 482 23.19 -5.38 11.20
N TYR A 483 23.12 -4.19 10.60
CA TYR A 483 22.44 -3.05 11.22
C TYR A 483 20.95 -3.30 11.38
N TYR A 484 20.26 -3.64 10.30
CA TYR A 484 18.82 -3.94 10.34
C TYR A 484 18.52 -5.30 10.98
N GLY A 485 19.46 -6.25 10.94
CA GLY A 485 19.39 -7.52 11.64
C GLY A 485 18.25 -8.43 11.16
N HIS A 486 17.68 -9.21 12.07
CA HIS A 486 16.69 -10.26 11.80
C HIS A 486 15.88 -10.56 13.06
N SER A 487 14.74 -11.21 12.95
CA SER A 487 14.05 -11.85 14.07
C SER A 487 14.62 -13.24 14.36
N GLY A 488 14.42 -13.74 15.57
CA GLY A 488 14.91 -15.05 15.99
C GLY A 488 16.40 -15.06 16.39
N ASN A 489 16.92 -16.23 16.70
CA ASN A 489 18.23 -16.38 17.37
C ASN A 489 19.42 -16.20 16.43
N ARG A 490 19.27 -16.43 15.14
CA ARG A 490 20.30 -16.24 14.13
C ARG A 490 19.71 -15.88 12.77
N VAL A 491 20.54 -15.33 11.90
CA VAL A 491 20.12 -15.06 10.53
C VAL A 491 19.94 -16.36 9.75
N LYS A 492 18.85 -16.44 9.01
CA LYS A 492 18.53 -17.47 8.01
C LYS A 492 18.08 -16.69 6.78
N GLY A 493 19.03 -16.32 5.91
CA GLY A 493 18.82 -15.31 4.88
C GLY A 493 18.88 -15.82 3.44
N LEU A 494 18.19 -15.10 2.56
CA LEU A 494 18.31 -15.22 1.10
C LEU A 494 18.85 -13.93 0.50
N ILE A 495 19.77 -14.06 -0.47
CA ILE A 495 20.28 -12.94 -1.25
C ILE A 495 19.97 -13.20 -2.73
N PHE A 496 19.19 -12.32 -3.36
CA PHE A 496 18.85 -12.39 -4.77
C PHE A 496 19.81 -11.55 -5.59
N CYS A 497 20.51 -12.18 -6.54
CA CYS A 497 21.47 -11.58 -7.44
C CYS A 497 20.97 -11.55 -8.88
N SER A 498 21.56 -10.71 -9.73
CA SER A 498 21.18 -10.59 -11.14
C SER A 498 21.78 -11.70 -12.00
N ARG A 499 22.98 -12.19 -11.63
CA ARG A 499 23.77 -13.14 -12.43
C ARG A 499 24.40 -14.23 -11.58
N VAL A 500 24.66 -15.39 -12.18
CA VAL A 500 25.28 -16.54 -11.51
C VAL A 500 26.71 -16.23 -11.09
N GLU A 501 27.48 -15.58 -11.96
CA GLU A 501 28.85 -15.17 -11.70
C GLU A 501 28.93 -14.16 -10.54
N GLU A 502 28.00 -13.20 -10.50
CA GLU A 502 27.85 -12.25 -9.39
C GLU A 502 27.60 -12.98 -8.07
N ALA A 503 26.64 -13.90 -8.05
CA ALA A 503 26.31 -14.68 -6.85
C ALA A 503 27.52 -15.50 -6.34
N LYS A 504 28.29 -16.11 -7.22
CA LYS A 504 29.48 -16.89 -6.87
C LYS A 504 30.59 -16.02 -6.30
N GLU A 505 30.91 -14.89 -6.94
CA GLU A 505 31.95 -13.99 -6.48
C GLU A 505 31.56 -13.29 -5.17
N LEU A 506 30.31 -12.84 -5.03
CA LEU A 506 29.80 -12.28 -3.78
C LEU A 506 29.86 -13.30 -2.64
N SER A 507 29.43 -14.55 -2.88
CA SER A 507 29.49 -15.61 -1.87
C SER A 507 30.92 -15.84 -1.40
N LYS A 508 31.90 -15.88 -2.31
CA LYS A 508 33.34 -16.00 -1.96
C LYS A 508 33.77 -14.84 -1.07
N LYS A 509 33.51 -13.60 -1.48
CA LYS A 509 33.90 -12.40 -0.73
C LYS A 509 33.20 -12.27 0.63
N PHE A 510 31.93 -12.71 0.77
CA PHE A 510 31.24 -12.78 2.04
C PHE A 510 31.88 -13.82 2.97
N ASN A 511 32.25 -15.00 2.45
CA ASN A 511 32.91 -16.05 3.22
C ASN A 511 34.29 -15.59 3.70
N GLU A 512 35.07 -14.90 2.87
CA GLU A 512 36.37 -14.31 3.24
C GLU A 512 36.25 -13.30 4.40
N ARG A 513 35.07 -12.69 4.58
CA ARG A 513 34.76 -11.73 5.64
C ARG A 513 33.96 -12.32 6.81
N GLY A 514 33.90 -13.66 6.89
CA GLY A 514 33.36 -14.39 8.03
C GLY A 514 31.87 -14.71 8.01
N TRP A 515 31.16 -14.45 6.91
CA TRP A 515 29.83 -15.02 6.70
C TRP A 515 29.93 -16.46 6.20
N ARG A 516 28.90 -17.26 6.40
CA ARG A 516 28.79 -18.64 5.90
C ARG A 516 27.75 -18.68 4.80
N THR A 517 28.21 -18.62 3.55
CA THR A 517 27.32 -18.49 2.40
C THR A 517 27.61 -19.51 1.32
N ILE A 518 26.61 -19.79 0.49
CA ILE A 518 26.71 -20.59 -0.72
C ILE A 518 25.93 -19.95 -1.85
N ALA A 519 26.47 -19.98 -3.07
CA ALA A 519 25.78 -19.55 -4.27
C ALA A 519 25.15 -20.74 -4.99
N LEU A 520 23.85 -20.68 -5.27
CA LEU A 520 23.09 -21.72 -5.96
C LEU A 520 22.46 -21.18 -7.24
N SER A 521 22.48 -21.99 -8.29
CA SER A 521 21.93 -21.68 -9.61
C SER A 521 21.21 -22.88 -10.23
N GLY A 522 20.70 -22.75 -11.44
CA GLY A 522 20.02 -23.82 -12.17
C GLY A 522 20.86 -25.07 -12.42
N VAL A 523 22.19 -24.94 -12.46
CA VAL A 523 23.10 -26.06 -12.71
C VAL A 523 23.36 -26.94 -11.48
N ASN A 524 23.06 -26.48 -10.27
CA ASN A 524 23.23 -27.26 -9.06
C ASN A 524 22.20 -28.40 -8.98
N SER A 525 22.66 -29.58 -8.55
CA SER A 525 21.78 -30.73 -8.34
C SER A 525 20.74 -30.51 -7.23
N GLU A 526 19.64 -31.27 -7.26
CA GLU A 526 18.61 -31.23 -6.24
C GLU A 526 19.18 -31.55 -4.84
N LYS A 527 20.07 -32.52 -4.74
CA LYS A 527 20.78 -32.89 -3.50
C LYS A 527 21.63 -31.76 -2.91
N GLU A 528 22.34 -31.02 -3.76
CA GLU A 528 23.14 -29.87 -3.30
C GLU A 528 22.24 -28.75 -2.76
N ARG A 529 21.11 -28.51 -3.41
CA ARG A 529 20.12 -27.52 -2.95
C ARG A 529 19.48 -27.92 -1.63
N GLU A 530 19.09 -29.20 -1.49
CA GLU A 530 18.55 -29.74 -0.25
C GLU A 530 19.55 -29.62 0.90
N ASN A 531 20.80 -30.03 0.67
CA ASN A 531 21.84 -29.91 1.67
C ASN A 531 22.09 -28.45 2.10
N ALA A 532 22.06 -27.52 1.16
CA ALA A 532 22.20 -26.10 1.48
C ALA A 532 21.03 -25.56 2.32
N ILE A 533 19.80 -26.00 2.03
CA ILE A 533 18.62 -25.63 2.81
C ILE A 533 18.71 -26.21 4.22
N ASP A 534 19.03 -27.50 4.35
CA ASP A 534 19.18 -28.15 5.65
C ASP A 534 20.24 -27.44 6.52
N ARG A 535 21.34 -27.02 5.93
CA ARG A 535 22.40 -26.24 6.59
C ARG A 535 21.96 -24.81 6.94
N LEU A 536 21.05 -24.20 6.17
CA LEU A 536 20.51 -22.87 6.45
C LEU A 536 19.52 -22.92 7.62
N VAL A 537 18.70 -23.96 7.72
CA VAL A 537 17.64 -24.05 8.76
C VAL A 537 18.09 -24.69 10.06
N MET A 538 19.16 -25.51 10.05
CA MET A 538 19.64 -26.19 11.27
C MET A 538 20.06 -25.19 12.34
N ASP A 539 19.78 -25.53 13.61
CA ASP A 539 20.14 -24.69 14.75
C ASP A 539 21.50 -25.07 15.37
N THR A 540 22.08 -26.20 15.00
CA THR A 540 23.41 -26.64 15.40
C THR A 540 24.50 -26.02 14.51
N GLU A 541 25.66 -25.71 15.09
CA GLU A 541 26.77 -25.11 14.31
C GLU A 541 27.27 -26.01 13.20
N VAL A 542 27.23 -27.34 13.44
CA VAL A 542 27.70 -28.37 12.52
C VAL A 542 26.70 -29.50 12.46
N ASN A 543 26.44 -30.04 11.27
CA ASN A 543 25.57 -31.21 11.09
C ASN A 543 26.32 -32.54 11.33
N ASP A 544 25.62 -33.68 11.28
CA ASP A 544 26.17 -35.03 11.47
C ASP A 544 27.25 -35.38 10.45
N LYS A 545 27.34 -34.65 9.34
CA LYS A 545 28.37 -34.82 8.28
C LYS A 545 29.60 -33.92 8.47
N GLY A 546 29.65 -33.12 9.53
CA GLY A 546 30.73 -32.18 9.78
C GLY A 546 30.65 -30.87 8.97
N GLU A 547 29.51 -30.59 8.33
CA GLU A 547 29.31 -29.36 7.54
C GLU A 547 28.71 -28.24 8.41
N SER A 548 29.29 -27.05 8.31
CA SER A 548 28.86 -25.89 9.08
C SER A 548 27.49 -25.34 8.61
N GLN A 549 26.72 -24.78 9.52
CA GLN A 549 25.50 -24.03 9.21
C GLN A 549 25.78 -22.88 8.24
N LEU A 550 24.75 -22.48 7.49
CA LEU A 550 24.80 -21.33 6.58
C LEU A 550 24.04 -20.12 7.18
N ASP A 551 24.54 -18.94 6.91
CA ASP A 551 23.87 -17.68 7.24
C ASP A 551 23.00 -17.21 6.05
N TYR A 552 23.52 -17.36 4.82
CA TYR A 552 22.78 -16.97 3.60
C TYR A 552 22.97 -17.97 2.45
N ILE A 553 21.94 -18.06 1.64
CA ILE A 553 22.01 -18.65 0.30
C ILE A 553 21.87 -17.52 -0.73
N LEU A 554 22.84 -17.39 -1.62
CA LEU A 554 22.78 -16.49 -2.77
C LEU A 554 22.13 -17.22 -3.95
N SER A 555 21.20 -16.57 -4.63
CA SER A 555 20.45 -17.20 -5.72
C SER A 555 20.19 -16.26 -6.88
N VAL A 556 20.17 -16.86 -8.08
CA VAL A 556 19.66 -16.25 -9.31
C VAL A 556 18.52 -17.14 -9.78
N ASP A 557 17.28 -16.67 -9.69
CA ASP A 557 16.00 -17.30 -10.11
C ASP A 557 15.64 -18.67 -9.49
N VAL A 558 16.60 -19.46 -9.00
CA VAL A 558 16.35 -20.83 -8.49
C VAL A 558 15.45 -20.86 -7.25
N PHE A 559 15.52 -19.86 -6.40
CA PHE A 559 14.69 -19.73 -5.21
C PHE A 559 13.50 -18.78 -5.38
N SER A 560 13.31 -18.26 -6.58
CA SER A 560 12.10 -17.52 -6.91
C SER A 560 10.87 -18.43 -6.91
N GLU A 561 11.05 -19.75 -7.11
CA GLU A 561 9.97 -20.75 -7.16
C GLU A 561 10.31 -22.06 -6.45
N GLY A 562 9.28 -22.73 -5.92
CA GLY A 562 9.33 -24.15 -5.52
C GLY A 562 10.21 -24.51 -4.33
N VAL A 563 10.74 -23.57 -3.55
CA VAL A 563 11.48 -23.84 -2.29
C VAL A 563 10.69 -23.26 -1.13
N ASP A 564 10.42 -24.12 -0.15
CA ASP A 564 9.70 -23.78 1.06
C ASP A 564 10.65 -23.76 2.26
N ILE A 565 11.13 -22.57 2.60
CA ILE A 565 11.95 -22.35 3.80
C ILE A 565 11.19 -21.37 4.69
N VAL A 566 10.42 -21.89 5.64
CA VAL A 566 9.56 -21.07 6.51
C VAL A 566 10.36 -20.21 7.49
N GLU A 567 11.59 -20.60 7.80
CA GLU A 567 12.48 -19.98 8.77
C GLU A 567 13.21 -18.74 8.25
N ILE A 568 13.10 -18.40 6.97
CA ILE A 568 13.73 -17.19 6.41
C ILE A 568 13.27 -15.95 7.18
N ASN A 569 14.25 -15.22 7.75
CA ASN A 569 14.03 -14.03 8.57
C ASN A 569 14.71 -12.76 8.02
N GLN A 570 15.53 -12.90 6.98
CA GLN A 570 16.10 -11.77 6.24
C GLN A 570 16.16 -12.07 4.75
N VAL A 571 15.75 -11.10 3.92
CA VAL A 571 15.84 -11.16 2.46
C VAL A 571 16.59 -9.94 1.95
N ILE A 572 17.62 -10.16 1.13
CA ILE A 572 18.43 -9.09 0.52
C ILE A 572 18.26 -9.14 -0.99
N MET A 573 17.82 -8.02 -1.57
CA MET A 573 17.62 -7.85 -3.01
C MET A 573 18.76 -7.00 -3.58
N LEU A 574 19.63 -7.62 -4.39
CA LEU A 574 20.76 -6.97 -5.07
C LEU A 574 20.51 -6.84 -6.58
N ARG A 575 19.30 -7.11 -7.03
CA ARG A 575 18.89 -7.07 -8.44
C ARG A 575 17.73 -6.08 -8.65
N PRO A 576 17.60 -5.48 -9.85
CA PRO A 576 16.46 -4.64 -10.17
C PRO A 576 15.15 -5.42 -10.14
N THR A 577 14.08 -4.75 -9.73
CA THR A 577 12.72 -5.29 -9.86
C THR A 577 12.26 -5.18 -11.31
N GLU A 578 12.18 -6.32 -12.00
CA GLU A 578 11.74 -6.38 -13.39
C GLU A 578 10.22 -6.50 -13.53
N SER A 579 9.57 -7.08 -12.52
CA SER A 579 8.14 -7.34 -12.53
C SER A 579 7.60 -7.36 -11.10
N PRO A 580 6.40 -6.79 -10.84
CA PRO A 580 5.73 -6.89 -9.55
C PRO A 580 5.54 -8.34 -9.09
N ILE A 581 5.25 -9.26 -10.01
CA ILE A 581 5.04 -10.68 -9.73
C ILE A 581 6.31 -11.32 -9.17
N VAL A 582 7.45 -11.14 -9.84
CA VAL A 582 8.75 -11.69 -9.39
C VAL A 582 9.15 -11.10 -8.05
N PHE A 583 8.94 -9.80 -7.85
CA PHE A 583 9.20 -9.12 -6.59
C PHE A 583 8.39 -9.73 -5.44
N ILE A 584 7.07 -9.89 -5.61
CA ILE A 584 6.19 -10.50 -4.61
C ILE A 584 6.54 -11.97 -4.35
N GLN A 585 6.98 -12.72 -5.37
CA GLN A 585 7.44 -14.11 -5.19
C GLN A 585 8.70 -14.18 -4.30
N GLN A 586 9.68 -13.31 -4.55
CA GLN A 586 10.92 -13.23 -3.76
C GLN A 586 10.63 -12.79 -2.32
N LEU A 587 9.83 -11.75 -2.16
CA LEU A 587 9.34 -11.26 -0.87
C LEU A 587 8.61 -12.38 -0.10
N GLY A 588 7.70 -13.06 -0.77
CA GLY A 588 6.83 -14.10 -0.20
C GLY A 588 7.59 -15.31 0.36
N ARG A 589 8.86 -15.53 -0.02
CA ARG A 589 9.70 -16.58 0.58
C ARG A 589 9.95 -16.35 2.06
N GLY A 590 10.05 -15.11 2.49
CA GLY A 590 10.19 -14.73 3.88
C GLY A 590 8.88 -14.59 4.66
N LEU A 591 7.72 -14.52 3.99
CA LEU A 591 6.48 -14.12 4.65
C LEU A 591 5.71 -15.25 5.35
N ARG A 592 6.23 -16.46 5.44
CA ARG A 592 5.58 -17.55 6.17
C ARG A 592 5.76 -17.39 7.68
N LYS A 593 4.70 -17.66 8.44
CA LYS A 593 4.78 -17.71 9.91
C LYS A 593 5.57 -18.94 10.35
N ALA A 594 6.54 -18.76 11.22
CA ALA A 594 7.30 -19.82 11.85
C ALA A 594 7.43 -19.57 13.36
N LYS A 595 7.64 -20.65 14.13
CA LYS A 595 7.95 -20.52 15.56
C LYS A 595 9.25 -19.74 15.72
N GLU A 596 9.31 -18.81 16.66
CA GLU A 596 10.47 -17.94 16.92
C GLU A 596 10.76 -16.87 15.83
N LYS A 597 9.89 -16.73 14.82
CA LYS A 597 9.99 -15.69 13.81
C LYS A 597 8.86 -14.68 13.96
N GLU A 598 9.17 -13.50 14.48
CA GLU A 598 8.19 -12.43 14.71
C GLU A 598 7.95 -11.59 13.45
N PHE A 599 9.01 -11.35 12.66
CA PHE A 599 8.98 -10.56 11.45
C PHE A 599 10.10 -10.98 10.47
N VAL A 600 10.05 -10.44 9.28
CA VAL A 600 11.10 -10.57 8.25
C VAL A 600 11.65 -9.20 7.92
N VAL A 601 12.96 -9.08 7.84
CA VAL A 601 13.64 -7.88 7.34
C VAL A 601 13.91 -8.04 5.86
N ILE A 602 13.51 -7.05 5.07
CA ILE A 602 13.72 -7.01 3.63
C ILE A 602 14.59 -5.79 3.30
N LEU A 603 15.77 -6.04 2.78
CA LEU A 603 16.72 -5.02 2.36
C LEU A 603 16.76 -4.99 0.83
N ASP A 604 16.26 -3.93 0.23
CA ASP A 604 16.25 -3.75 -1.21
C ASP A 604 17.23 -2.64 -1.61
N PHE A 605 18.30 -3.02 -2.31
CA PHE A 605 19.36 -2.10 -2.75
C PHE A 605 18.98 -1.43 -4.07
N ILE A 606 18.39 -0.23 -3.96
CA ILE A 606 17.82 0.51 -5.07
C ILE A 606 18.88 1.28 -5.85
N GLY A 607 19.18 0.78 -7.05
CA GLY A 607 20.07 1.44 -8.02
C GLY A 607 19.35 2.47 -8.91
N ASN A 608 20.02 2.92 -9.98
CA ASN A 608 19.46 3.83 -10.99
C ASN A 608 18.70 3.05 -12.07
N TYR A 609 17.64 2.32 -11.70
CA TYR A 609 16.84 1.53 -12.62
C TYR A 609 15.59 2.29 -13.08
N THR A 610 15.26 2.16 -14.35
CA THR A 610 14.07 2.79 -14.94
C THR A 610 12.76 2.22 -14.38
N ASN A 611 12.79 1.00 -13.85
CA ASN A 611 11.62 0.26 -13.37
C ASN A 611 11.41 0.33 -11.85
N ASN A 612 12.10 1.22 -11.14
CA ASN A 612 11.93 1.36 -9.68
C ASN A 612 10.48 1.66 -9.26
N PHE A 613 9.66 2.21 -10.14
CA PHE A 613 8.23 2.42 -9.89
C PHE A 613 7.43 1.11 -9.74
N MET A 614 7.97 -0.03 -10.16
CA MET A 614 7.33 -1.35 -9.97
C MET A 614 7.27 -1.76 -8.51
N ILE A 615 8.21 -1.30 -7.68
CA ILE A 615 8.27 -1.62 -6.24
C ILE A 615 7.00 -1.14 -5.51
N PRO A 616 6.67 0.16 -5.51
CA PRO A 616 5.45 0.62 -4.86
C PRO A 616 4.16 0.04 -5.48
N ILE A 617 4.11 -0.22 -6.78
CA ILE A 617 2.97 -0.89 -7.42
C ILE A 617 2.80 -2.32 -6.87
N ALA A 618 3.89 -3.08 -6.77
CA ALA A 618 3.86 -4.43 -6.23
C ALA A 618 3.40 -4.46 -4.76
N LEU A 619 3.90 -3.53 -3.95
CA LEU A 619 3.59 -3.46 -2.52
C LEU A 619 2.19 -2.90 -2.24
N SER A 620 1.69 -1.97 -3.05
CA SER A 620 0.35 -1.38 -2.87
C SER A 620 -0.76 -2.18 -3.54
N GLY A 621 -0.45 -3.00 -4.55
CA GLY A 621 -1.44 -3.62 -5.43
C GLY A 621 -2.22 -2.59 -6.26
N ASP A 622 -1.65 -1.40 -6.52
CA ASP A 622 -2.33 -0.34 -7.29
C ASP A 622 -2.65 -0.79 -8.71
N ARG A 623 -3.94 -0.75 -9.05
CA ARG A 623 -4.45 -1.08 -10.40
C ARG A 623 -4.67 0.14 -11.28
N THR A 624 -4.63 1.32 -10.67
CA THR A 624 -4.93 2.58 -11.36
C THR A 624 -3.77 3.07 -12.20
N TYR A 625 -2.55 2.66 -11.87
CA TYR A 625 -1.31 3.21 -12.43
C TYR A 625 -1.30 4.76 -12.40
N ASN A 626 -1.93 5.34 -11.38
CA ASN A 626 -1.94 6.77 -11.17
C ASN A 626 -0.66 7.19 -10.46
N LYS A 627 0.16 8.01 -11.12
CA LYS A 627 1.47 8.47 -10.61
C LYS A 627 1.37 9.07 -9.20
N ASP A 628 0.33 9.83 -8.95
CA ASP A 628 0.11 10.49 -7.67
C ASP A 628 -0.24 9.49 -6.55
N ASN A 629 -1.04 8.44 -6.86
CA ASN A 629 -1.30 7.35 -5.91
C ASN A 629 -0.02 6.60 -5.57
N ILE A 630 0.82 6.32 -6.58
CA ILE A 630 2.08 5.60 -6.40
C ILE A 630 3.06 6.44 -5.57
N ARG A 631 3.19 7.75 -5.84
CA ARG A 631 4.01 8.67 -5.04
C ARG A 631 3.54 8.73 -3.59
N ARG A 632 2.21 8.86 -3.36
CA ARG A 632 1.63 8.85 -2.02
C ARG A 632 1.97 7.56 -1.28
N TYR A 633 1.91 6.41 -1.93
CA TYR A 633 2.27 5.14 -1.31
C TYR A 633 3.76 5.07 -0.91
N VAL A 634 4.66 5.68 -1.69
CA VAL A 634 6.09 5.76 -1.32
C VAL A 634 6.30 6.64 -0.08
N LEU A 635 5.53 7.72 0.07
CA LEU A 635 5.64 8.63 1.22
C LEU A 635 4.94 8.10 2.47
N GLU A 636 3.75 7.57 2.32
CA GLU A 636 2.84 7.20 3.41
C GLU A 636 2.59 5.68 3.51
N GLY A 637 3.45 4.87 2.86
CA GLY A 637 3.26 3.41 2.77
C GLY A 637 3.14 2.72 4.11
N THR A 638 3.90 3.14 5.13
CA THR A 638 3.81 2.60 6.50
C THR A 638 2.41 2.81 7.11
N ARG A 639 1.72 3.92 6.80
CA ARG A 639 0.33 4.16 7.23
C ARG A 639 -0.66 3.32 6.43
N MET A 640 -0.35 3.06 5.15
CA MET A 640 -1.26 2.45 4.18
C MET A 640 -1.14 0.92 4.12
N ILE A 641 -0.02 0.34 4.57
CA ILE A 641 0.15 -1.12 4.57
C ILE A 641 -0.61 -1.75 5.74
N PRO A 642 -1.35 -2.86 5.51
CA PRO A 642 -2.08 -3.55 6.58
C PRO A 642 -1.18 -4.15 7.65
N GLY A 643 -1.73 -4.28 8.86
CA GLY A 643 -1.11 -5.02 9.97
C GLY A 643 0.16 -4.36 10.51
N ALA A 644 1.09 -5.19 10.97
CA ALA A 644 2.34 -4.78 11.61
C ALA A 644 3.50 -4.56 10.62
N SER A 645 3.26 -4.72 9.32
CA SER A 645 4.28 -4.47 8.30
C SER A 645 4.58 -2.97 8.15
N THR A 646 5.81 -2.64 7.75
CA THR A 646 6.25 -1.26 7.56
C THR A 646 7.08 -1.11 6.28
N LEU A 647 7.06 0.12 5.71
CA LEU A 647 7.78 0.48 4.49
C LEU A 647 8.60 1.73 4.75
N HIS A 648 9.89 1.63 4.55
CA HIS A 648 10.83 2.73 4.72
C HIS A 648 11.72 2.85 3.47
N PHE A 649 11.90 4.06 2.99
CA PHE A 649 12.81 4.38 1.90
C PHE A 649 13.77 5.47 2.37
N ASP A 650 15.05 5.29 2.18
CA ASP A 650 15.99 6.38 2.39
C ASP A 650 15.73 7.52 1.37
N GLU A 651 16.17 8.72 1.68
CA GLU A 651 15.87 9.93 0.89
C GLU A 651 16.28 9.79 -0.58
N ILE A 652 17.47 9.22 -0.82
CA ILE A 652 17.99 9.06 -2.19
C ILE A 652 17.20 8.01 -2.96
N SER A 653 16.86 6.88 -2.34
CA SER A 653 16.01 5.84 -2.95
C SER A 653 14.64 6.39 -3.31
N ARG A 654 14.04 7.18 -2.42
CA ARG A 654 12.76 7.86 -2.67
C ARG A 654 12.83 8.79 -3.88
N LYS A 655 13.88 9.63 -3.98
CA LYS A 655 14.11 10.48 -5.15
C LYS A 655 14.29 9.67 -6.44
N LYS A 656 15.00 8.54 -6.41
CA LYS A 656 15.16 7.63 -7.56
C LYS A 656 13.83 7.03 -7.99
N ILE A 657 12.99 6.58 -7.05
CA ILE A 657 11.65 6.04 -7.34
C ILE A 657 10.77 7.13 -7.95
N PHE A 658 10.78 8.35 -7.42
CA PHE A 658 10.03 9.48 -7.98
C PHE A 658 10.45 9.80 -9.41
N LYS A 659 11.75 9.90 -9.67
CA LYS A 659 12.28 10.09 -11.03
C LYS A 659 11.83 8.96 -11.99
N ALA A 660 11.80 7.72 -11.51
CA ALA A 660 11.29 6.60 -12.31
C ALA A 660 9.78 6.71 -12.58
N ILE A 661 8.97 7.12 -11.59
CA ILE A 661 7.53 7.37 -11.75
C ILE A 661 7.28 8.49 -12.78
N ASP A 662 8.06 9.59 -12.71
CA ASP A 662 7.91 10.74 -13.60
C ASP A 662 8.18 10.37 -15.06
N ASN A 663 9.19 9.53 -15.28
CA ASN A 663 9.59 9.07 -16.61
C ASN A 663 8.72 7.92 -17.15
N ALA A 664 7.95 7.22 -16.30
CA ALA A 664 7.14 6.09 -16.71
C ALA A 664 5.95 6.53 -17.58
N ASN A 665 5.70 5.80 -18.66
CA ASN A 665 4.54 5.99 -19.52
C ASN A 665 3.48 4.90 -19.23
N PHE A 666 2.59 5.16 -18.30
CA PHE A 666 1.51 4.23 -17.94
C PHE A 666 0.33 4.22 -18.93
N SER A 667 0.35 5.07 -19.95
CA SER A 667 -0.63 5.06 -21.06
C SER A 667 -0.15 4.23 -22.24
N ASP A 668 0.92 3.43 -22.09
CA ASP A 668 1.45 2.60 -23.15
C ASP A 668 0.45 1.51 -23.55
N ILE A 669 0.17 1.45 -24.85
CA ILE A 669 -0.73 0.44 -25.45
C ILE A 669 -0.21 -0.99 -25.21
N LYS A 670 1.11 -1.18 -25.10
CA LYS A 670 1.70 -2.49 -24.80
C LYS A 670 1.26 -2.97 -23.43
N LEU A 671 1.36 -2.11 -22.39
CA LEU A 671 0.90 -2.42 -21.03
C LEU A 671 -0.61 -2.73 -21.00
N ILE A 672 -1.42 -1.93 -21.70
CA ILE A 672 -2.88 -2.14 -21.79
C ILE A 672 -3.19 -3.50 -22.41
N LYS A 673 -2.51 -3.86 -23.52
CA LYS A 673 -2.69 -5.16 -24.18
C LYS A 673 -2.28 -6.33 -23.31
N GLU A 674 -1.16 -6.25 -22.62
CA GLU A 674 -0.68 -7.32 -21.74
C GLU A 674 -1.70 -7.60 -20.63
N ASN A 675 -2.18 -6.55 -19.97
CA ASN A 675 -3.21 -6.69 -18.93
C ASN A 675 -4.54 -7.25 -19.45
N TYR A 676 -4.98 -6.78 -20.64
CA TYR A 676 -6.18 -7.33 -21.31
C TYR A 676 -6.03 -8.81 -21.63
N ILE A 677 -4.90 -9.23 -22.22
CA ILE A 677 -4.64 -10.62 -22.60
C ILE A 677 -4.61 -11.50 -21.34
N ASN A 678 -4.00 -11.03 -20.26
CA ASN A 678 -3.97 -11.73 -18.98
C ASN A 678 -5.38 -11.95 -18.47
N LEU A 679 -6.21 -10.91 -18.46
CA LEU A 679 -7.59 -11.01 -18.00
C LEU A 679 -8.43 -11.94 -18.94
N LYS A 680 -8.32 -11.81 -20.28
CA LYS A 680 -9.02 -12.70 -21.24
C LYS A 680 -8.66 -14.16 -21.00
N ASN A 681 -7.38 -14.45 -20.79
CA ASN A 681 -6.93 -15.83 -20.53
C ASN A 681 -7.43 -16.37 -19.20
N LYS A 682 -7.52 -15.52 -18.18
CA LYS A 682 -8.07 -15.85 -16.86
C LYS A 682 -9.55 -16.24 -16.96
N LEU A 683 -10.32 -15.53 -17.75
CA LEU A 683 -11.78 -15.71 -17.87
C LEU A 683 -12.19 -16.72 -18.97
N GLY A 684 -11.38 -16.91 -20.01
CA GLY A 684 -11.71 -17.78 -21.16
C GLY A 684 -12.65 -17.15 -22.20
N TYR A 685 -13.02 -15.89 -22.03
CA TYR A 685 -13.87 -15.12 -22.93
C TYR A 685 -13.38 -13.67 -23.02
N ILE A 686 -13.89 -12.92 -23.99
CA ILE A 686 -13.61 -11.47 -24.09
C ILE A 686 -14.16 -10.79 -22.83
N PRO A 687 -13.31 -10.21 -21.95
CA PRO A 687 -13.75 -9.62 -20.70
C PRO A 687 -14.85 -8.58 -20.87
N ARG A 688 -15.84 -8.59 -20.00
CA ARG A 688 -16.79 -7.51 -19.87
C ARG A 688 -16.19 -6.39 -19.03
N LEU A 689 -16.73 -5.19 -19.09
CA LEU A 689 -16.23 -4.05 -18.32
C LEU A 689 -16.16 -4.31 -16.81
N ILE A 690 -17.17 -4.97 -16.26
CA ILE A 690 -17.23 -5.33 -14.84
C ILE A 690 -16.14 -6.34 -14.44
N ASP A 691 -15.67 -7.15 -15.37
CA ASP A 691 -14.66 -8.17 -15.11
C ASP A 691 -13.28 -7.54 -14.83
N PHE A 692 -13.01 -6.35 -15.40
CA PHE A 692 -11.80 -5.58 -15.06
C PHE A 692 -11.77 -5.15 -13.60
N ASP A 693 -12.90 -4.73 -13.04
CA ASP A 693 -12.98 -4.32 -11.64
C ASP A 693 -12.88 -5.53 -10.69
N ARG A 694 -13.44 -6.67 -11.09
CA ARG A 694 -13.47 -7.87 -10.24
C ARG A 694 -12.20 -8.71 -10.29
N PHE A 695 -11.62 -8.87 -11.46
CA PHE A 695 -10.58 -9.85 -11.73
C PHE A 695 -9.33 -9.29 -12.42
N GLY A 696 -9.40 -8.06 -12.93
CA GLY A 696 -8.32 -7.41 -13.66
C GLY A 696 -7.22 -6.87 -12.73
N GLU A 697 -6.05 -6.66 -13.28
CA GLU A 697 -4.90 -6.02 -12.64
C GLU A 697 -4.69 -4.56 -13.12
N MET A 698 -5.57 -4.09 -14.02
CA MET A 698 -5.57 -2.73 -14.53
C MET A 698 -7.01 -2.20 -14.58
N ASP A 699 -7.19 -0.94 -14.20
CA ASP A 699 -8.45 -0.24 -14.36
C ASP A 699 -8.77 0.00 -15.83
N VAL A 700 -9.97 -0.43 -16.30
CA VAL A 700 -10.41 -0.26 -17.69
C VAL A 700 -10.52 1.21 -18.10
N LEU A 701 -10.65 2.15 -17.17
CA LEU A 701 -10.62 3.59 -17.44
C LEU A 701 -9.33 4.01 -18.18
N ARG A 702 -8.23 3.27 -18.04
CA ARG A 702 -7.00 3.49 -18.82
C ARG A 702 -7.22 3.34 -20.32
N ILE A 703 -8.12 2.46 -20.73
CA ILE A 703 -8.54 2.32 -22.13
C ILE A 703 -9.37 3.54 -22.56
N PHE A 704 -10.29 3.99 -21.69
CA PHE A 704 -11.16 5.14 -22.02
C PHE A 704 -10.35 6.44 -22.10
N ASP A 705 -9.38 6.64 -21.21
CA ASP A 705 -8.54 7.84 -21.14
C ASP A 705 -7.47 7.89 -22.24
N ASN A 706 -7.18 6.75 -22.89
CA ASN A 706 -6.19 6.71 -23.96
C ASN A 706 -6.69 7.49 -25.18
N ASN A 707 -5.91 8.48 -25.63
CA ASN A 707 -6.29 9.40 -26.73
C ASN A 707 -6.58 8.69 -28.05
N SER A 708 -5.97 7.54 -28.32
CA SER A 708 -6.15 6.79 -29.58
C SER A 708 -7.26 5.75 -29.52
N LEU A 709 -7.77 5.45 -28.32
CA LEU A 709 -8.79 4.44 -28.09
C LEU A 709 -10.15 5.06 -27.72
N GLY A 710 -10.27 5.70 -26.58
CA GLY A 710 -11.47 6.40 -26.12
C GLY A 710 -12.62 5.51 -25.66
N SER A 711 -12.59 4.22 -25.99
CA SER A 711 -13.59 3.24 -25.57
C SER A 711 -13.04 1.82 -25.62
N TYR A 712 -13.66 0.93 -24.87
CA TYR A 712 -13.31 -0.51 -24.91
C TYR A 712 -13.68 -1.14 -26.26
N TYR A 713 -14.78 -0.72 -26.86
CA TYR A 713 -15.15 -1.12 -28.23
C TYR A 713 -14.00 -0.89 -29.21
N LYS A 714 -13.45 0.33 -29.24
CA LYS A 714 -12.37 0.68 -30.18
C LYS A 714 -11.08 -0.09 -29.91
N PHE A 715 -10.81 -0.41 -28.62
CA PHE A 715 -9.73 -1.32 -28.23
C PHE A 715 -9.95 -2.72 -28.82
N LEU A 716 -11.14 -3.31 -28.62
CA LEU A 716 -11.48 -4.65 -29.10
C LEU A 716 -11.42 -4.71 -30.64
N MET A 717 -12.02 -3.74 -31.31
CA MET A 717 -12.00 -3.66 -32.80
C MET A 717 -10.57 -3.66 -33.32
N LYS A 718 -9.64 -2.99 -32.65
CA LYS A 718 -8.27 -2.81 -33.13
C LYS A 718 -7.34 -3.98 -32.77
N TYR A 719 -7.55 -4.63 -31.64
CA TYR A 719 -6.58 -5.57 -31.07
C TYR A 719 -7.11 -6.97 -30.78
N GLU A 720 -8.44 -7.17 -30.78
CA GLU A 720 -9.05 -8.48 -30.58
C GLU A 720 -9.49 -9.10 -31.91
N LYS A 721 -8.79 -10.15 -32.34
CA LYS A 721 -9.04 -10.79 -33.64
C LYS A 721 -10.39 -11.49 -33.74
N GLU A 722 -10.90 -11.99 -32.62
CA GLU A 722 -12.18 -12.70 -32.55
C GLU A 722 -13.38 -11.76 -32.48
N TYR A 723 -13.14 -10.45 -32.34
CA TYR A 723 -14.18 -9.44 -32.24
C TYR A 723 -14.68 -8.96 -33.60
N THR A 724 -15.91 -9.36 -33.94
CA THR A 724 -16.50 -9.13 -35.27
C THR A 724 -17.51 -8.00 -35.32
N ILE A 725 -17.96 -7.47 -34.19
CA ILE A 725 -18.96 -6.40 -34.13
C ILE A 725 -18.35 -5.13 -34.74
N ARG A 726 -19.13 -4.46 -35.61
CA ARG A 726 -18.77 -3.18 -36.21
C ARG A 726 -19.93 -2.18 -36.07
N LEU A 727 -19.61 -1.03 -35.52
CA LEU A 727 -20.49 0.11 -35.35
C LEU A 727 -20.26 1.14 -36.45
N ASN A 728 -21.26 1.96 -36.73
CA ASN A 728 -21.07 3.13 -37.57
C ASN A 728 -20.40 4.28 -36.77
N GLU A 729 -19.95 5.32 -37.46
CA GLU A 729 -19.21 6.45 -36.89
C GLU A 729 -20.00 7.17 -35.76
N THR A 730 -21.30 7.32 -35.92
CA THR A 730 -22.17 7.96 -34.93
C THR A 730 -22.30 7.07 -33.66
N GLU A 731 -22.60 5.78 -33.86
CA GLU A 731 -22.64 4.81 -32.74
C GLU A 731 -21.31 4.77 -31.98
N GLU A 732 -20.15 4.77 -32.68
CA GLU A 732 -18.83 4.84 -32.01
C GLU A 732 -18.69 6.09 -31.15
N LYS A 733 -19.21 7.24 -31.61
CA LYS A 733 -19.14 8.50 -30.84
C LYS A 733 -20.00 8.46 -29.59
N PHE A 734 -21.19 7.87 -29.62
CA PHE A 734 -22.02 7.66 -28.44
C PHE A 734 -21.33 6.75 -27.42
N ILE A 735 -20.74 5.62 -27.87
CA ILE A 735 -19.96 4.73 -26.97
C ILE A 735 -18.75 5.44 -26.39
N GLU A 736 -17.99 6.22 -27.18
CA GLU A 736 -16.87 7.01 -26.69
C GLU A 736 -17.31 8.04 -25.66
N PHE A 737 -18.42 8.76 -25.91
CA PHE A 737 -18.97 9.75 -24.98
C PHE A 737 -19.33 9.12 -23.65
N ILE A 738 -20.15 8.06 -23.64
CA ILE A 738 -20.55 7.37 -22.42
C ILE A 738 -19.32 6.85 -21.67
N SER A 739 -18.38 6.21 -22.38
CA SER A 739 -17.16 5.66 -21.79
C SER A 739 -16.32 6.72 -21.06
N LYS A 740 -16.03 7.84 -21.74
CA LYS A 740 -15.14 8.89 -21.22
C LYS A 740 -15.80 9.79 -20.18
N LYS A 741 -17.10 10.04 -20.32
CA LYS A 741 -17.78 11.09 -19.56
C LYS A 741 -18.61 10.54 -18.40
N LEU A 742 -19.24 9.38 -18.55
CA LEU A 742 -20.25 8.90 -17.63
C LEU A 742 -19.90 7.58 -16.94
N ALA A 743 -19.28 6.64 -17.65
CA ALA A 743 -19.05 5.28 -17.16
C ALA A 743 -18.03 5.16 -16.01
N ASN A 744 -17.34 6.26 -15.66
CA ASN A 744 -16.49 6.30 -14.45
C ASN A 744 -17.30 6.14 -13.15
N GLY A 745 -18.62 6.27 -13.19
CA GLY A 745 -19.51 6.06 -12.05
C GLY A 745 -19.53 7.19 -11.02
N LYS A 746 -18.97 8.36 -11.33
CA LYS A 746 -18.91 9.50 -10.39
C LYS A 746 -20.28 10.11 -10.06
N ARG A 747 -21.28 9.92 -10.91
CA ARG A 747 -22.68 10.34 -10.66
C ARG A 747 -23.67 9.32 -11.25
N MET A 748 -24.62 8.85 -10.44
CA MET A 748 -25.61 7.85 -10.85
C MET A 748 -26.71 8.45 -11.77
N LEU A 749 -27.03 9.74 -11.62
CA LEU A 749 -28.16 10.39 -12.29
C LEU A 749 -28.06 10.30 -13.82
N ASP A 750 -26.88 10.56 -14.38
CA ASP A 750 -26.65 10.48 -15.84
C ASP A 750 -26.85 9.06 -16.36
N LEU A 751 -26.35 8.07 -15.62
CA LEU A 751 -26.44 6.65 -16.00
C LEU A 751 -27.86 6.11 -15.86
N GLU A 752 -28.58 6.46 -14.77
CA GLU A 752 -29.98 6.10 -14.59
C GLU A 752 -30.88 6.80 -15.62
N MET A 753 -30.56 8.04 -16.07
CA MET A 753 -31.31 8.69 -17.15
C MET A 753 -31.14 7.93 -18.48
N ILE A 754 -29.89 7.51 -18.84
CA ILE A 754 -29.69 6.69 -20.04
C ILE A 754 -30.42 5.35 -19.89
N ASN A 755 -30.43 4.76 -18.69
CA ASN A 755 -31.20 3.55 -18.42
C ASN A 755 -32.70 3.78 -18.60
N CYS A 756 -33.26 4.90 -18.13
CA CYS A 756 -34.64 5.31 -18.37
C CYS A 756 -34.95 5.42 -19.87
N ILE A 757 -34.06 6.05 -20.65
CA ILE A 757 -34.21 6.17 -22.11
C ILE A 757 -34.35 4.80 -22.77
N LEU A 758 -33.54 3.82 -22.39
CA LEU A 758 -33.56 2.47 -22.94
C LEU A 758 -34.87 1.70 -22.62
N ILE A 759 -35.53 2.04 -21.50
CA ILE A 759 -36.70 1.32 -20.99
C ILE A 759 -38.00 2.02 -21.36
N TYR A 760 -38.12 3.34 -21.11
CA TYR A 760 -39.40 4.06 -21.14
C TYR A 760 -39.63 4.94 -22.38
N ARG A 761 -38.54 5.45 -22.98
CA ARG A 761 -38.51 6.33 -24.15
C ARG A 761 -39.21 7.69 -24.03
N ASN A 762 -40.26 7.83 -23.22
CA ASN A 762 -41.04 9.05 -22.99
C ASN A 762 -41.18 9.38 -21.51
N HIS A 763 -41.52 10.62 -21.16
CA HIS A 763 -41.67 11.09 -19.77
C HIS A 763 -40.46 10.82 -18.91
N LEU A 764 -39.27 11.09 -19.46
CA LEU A 764 -38.02 10.58 -18.93
C LEU A 764 -37.67 11.14 -17.54
N PHE A 765 -37.88 12.45 -17.31
CA PHE A 765 -37.59 13.03 -16.00
C PHE A 765 -38.58 12.62 -14.93
N ALA A 766 -39.86 12.42 -15.30
CA ALA A 766 -40.84 11.86 -14.39
C ALA A 766 -40.44 10.45 -13.94
N LYS A 767 -40.00 9.60 -14.87
CA LYS A 767 -39.54 8.25 -14.58
C LYS A 767 -38.21 8.24 -13.79
N LEU A 768 -37.24 9.08 -14.15
CA LEU A 768 -36.02 9.23 -13.40
C LEU A 768 -36.32 9.60 -11.94
N LYS A 769 -37.22 10.55 -11.69
CA LYS A 769 -37.60 10.95 -10.34
C LYS A 769 -38.14 9.79 -9.49
N GLU A 770 -39.00 8.94 -10.09
CA GLU A 770 -39.50 7.72 -9.44
C GLU A 770 -38.35 6.77 -9.08
N ILE A 771 -37.47 6.45 -10.04
CA ILE A 771 -36.36 5.48 -9.87
C ILE A 771 -35.36 5.96 -8.83
N VAL A 772 -34.91 7.22 -8.89
CA VAL A 772 -33.88 7.70 -7.96
C VAL A 772 -34.40 7.85 -6.54
N LYS A 773 -35.71 8.13 -6.38
CA LYS A 773 -36.36 8.12 -5.08
C LYS A 773 -36.43 6.71 -4.47
N GLU A 774 -36.81 5.71 -5.29
CA GLU A 774 -36.99 4.34 -4.84
C GLU A 774 -35.61 3.65 -4.55
N LYS A 775 -34.68 3.77 -5.47
CA LYS A 775 -33.39 3.05 -5.37
C LYS A 775 -32.35 3.72 -4.47
N TYR A 776 -32.31 5.04 -4.44
CA TYR A 776 -31.25 5.83 -3.82
C TYR A 776 -31.75 6.76 -2.73
N THR A 777 -33.05 6.80 -2.47
CA THR A 777 -33.66 7.73 -1.51
C THR A 777 -33.35 9.20 -1.84
N HIS A 778 -33.18 9.52 -3.15
CA HIS A 778 -32.75 10.82 -3.63
C HIS A 778 -33.90 11.59 -4.26
N GLU A 779 -34.07 12.86 -3.87
CA GLU A 779 -35.07 13.77 -4.45
C GLU A 779 -34.43 14.57 -5.58
N LEU A 780 -34.87 14.34 -6.81
CA LEU A 780 -34.35 15.00 -8.01
C LEU A 780 -34.68 16.52 -8.00
N THR A 781 -33.65 17.35 -7.98
CA THR A 781 -33.76 18.81 -7.97
C THR A 781 -33.83 19.41 -9.37
N GLU A 782 -34.35 20.66 -9.51
CA GLU A 782 -34.39 21.35 -10.80
C GLU A 782 -32.99 21.63 -11.38
N LEU A 783 -32.00 21.94 -10.55
CA LEU A 783 -30.63 22.12 -11.00
C LEU A 783 -30.04 20.83 -11.58
N GLU A 784 -30.35 19.68 -10.98
CA GLU A 784 -29.94 18.38 -11.53
C GLU A 784 -30.60 18.08 -12.86
N LYS A 785 -31.92 18.39 -13.01
CA LYS A 785 -32.61 18.21 -14.27
C LYS A 785 -31.97 19.04 -15.40
N ILE A 786 -31.66 20.32 -15.14
CA ILE A 786 -31.01 21.22 -16.08
C ILE A 786 -29.62 20.67 -16.45
N SER A 787 -28.84 20.26 -15.47
CA SER A 787 -27.51 19.69 -15.69
C SER A 787 -27.56 18.41 -16.55
N ILE A 788 -28.44 17.46 -16.18
CA ILE A 788 -28.62 16.20 -16.94
C ILE A 788 -29.07 16.50 -18.37
N LYS A 789 -30.06 17.37 -18.55
CA LYS A 789 -30.54 17.81 -19.84
C LYS A 789 -29.39 18.34 -20.71
N ASN A 790 -28.60 19.28 -20.19
CA ASN A 790 -27.51 19.90 -20.93
C ASN A 790 -26.41 18.90 -21.31
N ILE A 791 -26.13 17.91 -20.44
CA ILE A 791 -25.19 16.84 -20.76
C ILE A 791 -25.69 15.95 -21.89
N LEU A 792 -26.97 15.57 -21.86
CA LEU A 792 -27.54 14.63 -22.81
C LEU A 792 -28.03 15.28 -24.13
N THR A 793 -28.03 16.61 -24.21
CA THR A 793 -28.28 17.40 -25.42
C THR A 793 -27.02 18.05 -26.00
N ASN A 794 -25.83 17.71 -25.45
CA ASN A 794 -24.51 18.32 -25.78
C ASN A 794 -24.47 19.85 -25.60
N GLU A 795 -25.34 20.42 -24.76
CA GLU A 795 -25.28 21.83 -24.37
C GLU A 795 -24.30 22.11 -23.22
N PHE A 796 -23.90 21.06 -22.44
CA PHE A 796 -22.98 21.19 -21.32
C PHE A 796 -21.53 21.52 -21.75
N PRO A 797 -20.93 20.86 -22.78
CA PRO A 797 -19.53 21.12 -23.15
C PRO A 797 -19.40 22.50 -23.82
N THR A 798 -18.27 23.15 -23.58
CA THR A 798 -17.92 24.45 -24.17
C THR A 798 -16.69 24.36 -25.09
N GLY A 799 -16.58 25.28 -26.04
CA GLY A 799 -15.43 25.40 -26.93
C GLY A 799 -15.27 24.21 -27.90
N SER A 800 -14.05 23.70 -28.04
CA SER A 800 -13.74 22.59 -28.95
C SER A 800 -14.37 21.26 -28.56
N GLN A 801 -14.66 21.08 -27.27
CA GLN A 801 -15.28 19.85 -26.77
C GLN A 801 -16.73 19.70 -27.24
N ALA A 802 -17.49 20.79 -27.39
CA ALA A 802 -18.84 20.76 -27.90
C ALA A 802 -18.90 20.18 -29.34
N LYS A 803 -17.92 20.47 -30.19
CA LYS A 803 -17.81 19.93 -31.55
C LYS A 803 -17.49 18.44 -31.61
N THR A 804 -16.78 17.92 -30.60
CA THR A 804 -16.34 16.51 -30.57
C THR A 804 -17.51 15.54 -30.49
N TYR A 805 -18.56 15.92 -29.77
CA TYR A 805 -19.75 15.09 -29.52
C TYR A 805 -21.04 15.76 -29.99
N GLU A 806 -20.99 16.67 -30.96
CA GLU A 806 -22.15 17.43 -31.44
C GLU A 806 -23.34 16.58 -31.90
N LYS A 807 -23.08 15.36 -32.34
CA LYS A 807 -24.13 14.40 -32.76
C LYS A 807 -24.63 13.53 -31.61
N CYS A 808 -24.03 13.61 -30.41
CA CYS A 808 -24.43 12.78 -29.29
C CYS A 808 -25.61 13.41 -28.54
N ILE A 809 -26.79 13.42 -29.16
CA ILE A 809 -28.05 13.91 -28.59
C ILE A 809 -28.88 12.71 -28.16
N PHE A 810 -29.07 12.54 -26.86
CA PHE A 810 -29.80 11.38 -26.29
C PHE A 810 -31.30 11.66 -26.12
N ILE A 811 -31.64 12.91 -25.79
CA ILE A 811 -33.00 13.33 -25.46
C ILE A 811 -33.38 14.58 -26.22
N GLU A 812 -34.69 14.74 -26.50
CA GLU A 812 -35.28 15.94 -27.08
C GLU A 812 -36.56 16.34 -26.29
N GLN A 813 -36.91 17.60 -26.32
CA GLN A 813 -38.02 18.14 -25.55
C GLN A 813 -39.36 17.68 -26.10
N GLU A 814 -40.27 17.27 -25.22
CA GLU A 814 -41.66 16.91 -25.57
C GLU A 814 -42.61 17.53 -24.51
N GLY A 815 -43.21 18.68 -24.82
CA GLY A 815 -44.02 19.42 -23.88
C GLY A 815 -43.22 19.91 -22.67
N ASP A 816 -43.66 19.56 -21.48
CA ASP A 816 -42.99 19.90 -20.21
C ASP A 816 -41.95 18.84 -19.75
N ASP A 817 -41.79 17.75 -20.49
CA ASP A 817 -40.83 16.69 -20.18
C ASP A 817 -39.94 16.40 -21.43
N PHE A 818 -39.22 15.31 -21.40
CA PHE A 818 -38.32 14.89 -22.45
C PHE A 818 -38.62 13.45 -22.90
N ARG A 819 -38.34 13.19 -24.16
CA ARG A 819 -38.38 11.86 -24.79
C ARG A 819 -37.02 11.50 -25.39
N ILE A 820 -36.86 10.28 -25.78
CA ILE A 820 -35.67 9.82 -26.53
C ILE A 820 -35.55 10.62 -27.83
N ALA A 821 -34.33 11.05 -28.19
CA ALA A 821 -34.10 11.72 -29.48
C ALA A 821 -34.28 10.74 -30.65
N ASN A 822 -34.93 11.19 -31.74
CA ASN A 822 -35.30 10.32 -32.86
C ASN A 822 -34.08 9.62 -33.50
N GLU A 823 -32.96 10.33 -33.67
CA GLU A 823 -31.75 9.74 -34.23
C GLU A 823 -31.17 8.66 -33.31
N PHE A 824 -31.18 8.91 -32.00
CA PHE A 824 -30.67 7.93 -31.03
C PHE A 824 -31.57 6.70 -30.94
N ASP A 825 -32.88 6.86 -31.03
CA ASP A 825 -33.85 5.76 -31.05
C ASP A 825 -33.64 4.84 -32.27
N GLN A 826 -33.38 5.41 -33.45
CA GLN A 826 -33.01 4.63 -34.63
C GLN A 826 -31.69 3.85 -34.47
N LEU A 827 -30.67 4.44 -33.82
CA LEU A 827 -29.42 3.75 -33.54
C LEU A 827 -29.60 2.57 -32.59
N LEU A 828 -30.56 2.62 -31.67
CA LEU A 828 -30.87 1.54 -30.72
C LEU A 828 -31.51 0.30 -31.39
N GLU A 829 -31.90 0.36 -32.69
CA GLU A 829 -32.29 -0.82 -33.48
C GLU A 829 -31.10 -1.77 -33.67
N ASN A 830 -29.85 -1.24 -33.60
CA ASN A 830 -28.66 -2.07 -33.54
C ASN A 830 -28.51 -2.70 -32.16
N HIS A 831 -28.87 -3.98 -32.06
CA HIS A 831 -28.80 -4.71 -30.78
C HIS A 831 -27.39 -4.73 -30.16
N ALA A 832 -26.33 -4.79 -30.98
CA ALA A 832 -24.96 -4.79 -30.44
C ALA A 832 -24.63 -3.44 -29.81
N PHE A 833 -25.00 -2.33 -30.43
CA PHE A 833 -24.85 -1.00 -29.88
C PHE A 833 -25.63 -0.82 -28.58
N LYS A 834 -26.92 -1.24 -28.56
CA LYS A 834 -27.74 -1.21 -27.34
C LYS A 834 -27.13 -2.00 -26.19
N ASN A 835 -26.63 -3.21 -26.44
CA ASN A 835 -26.01 -4.05 -25.42
C ASN A 835 -24.74 -3.41 -24.84
N MET A 836 -23.92 -2.74 -25.67
CA MET A 836 -22.73 -2.02 -25.18
C MET A 836 -23.09 -0.85 -24.27
N ILE A 837 -24.16 -0.11 -24.59
CA ILE A 837 -24.64 0.95 -23.70
C ILE A 837 -25.12 0.36 -22.38
N GLN A 838 -25.87 -0.74 -22.40
CA GLN A 838 -26.32 -1.43 -21.18
C GLN A 838 -25.13 -1.88 -20.32
N GLU A 839 -24.10 -2.42 -20.95
CA GLU A 839 -22.88 -2.84 -20.26
C GLU A 839 -22.18 -1.65 -19.60
N LEU A 840 -22.05 -0.51 -20.30
CA LEU A 840 -21.46 0.72 -19.75
C LEU A 840 -22.27 1.27 -18.56
N ILE A 841 -23.62 1.20 -18.64
CA ILE A 841 -24.49 1.60 -17.53
C ILE A 841 -24.28 0.70 -16.32
N ILE A 842 -24.34 -0.62 -16.48
CA ILE A 842 -24.16 -1.60 -15.40
C ILE A 842 -22.81 -1.39 -14.73
N PHE A 843 -21.75 -1.23 -15.52
CA PHE A 843 -20.40 -0.97 -15.06
C PHE A 843 -20.32 0.33 -14.26
N GLY A 844 -20.82 1.44 -14.80
CA GLY A 844 -20.78 2.74 -14.13
C GLY A 844 -21.62 2.78 -12.86
N LEU A 845 -22.81 2.16 -12.82
CA LEU A 845 -23.65 2.07 -11.62
C LEU A 845 -23.01 1.18 -10.55
N SER A 846 -22.33 0.08 -10.94
CA SER A 846 -21.56 -0.74 -10.00
C SER A 846 -20.43 0.07 -9.34
N ARG A 847 -19.71 0.88 -10.11
CA ARG A 847 -18.66 1.78 -9.58
C ARG A 847 -19.23 2.87 -8.69
N TYR A 848 -20.37 3.45 -9.07
CA TYR A 848 -21.06 4.41 -8.20
C TYR A 848 -21.34 3.78 -6.83
N GLN A 849 -21.96 2.61 -6.82
CA GLN A 849 -22.33 1.93 -5.58
C GLN A 849 -21.12 1.60 -4.70
N THR A 850 -20.00 1.17 -5.29
CA THR A 850 -18.81 0.75 -4.53
C THR A 850 -17.87 1.89 -4.16
N GLN A 851 -17.83 2.97 -4.94
CA GLN A 851 -16.79 4.00 -4.80
C GLN A 851 -17.30 5.41 -4.55
N TYR A 852 -18.53 5.74 -5.01
CA TYR A 852 -19.06 7.11 -5.01
C TYR A 852 -20.41 7.29 -4.34
N SER A 853 -20.99 6.25 -3.72
CA SER A 853 -22.31 6.32 -3.06
C SER A 853 -22.29 7.10 -1.74
N ASN A 854 -21.12 7.14 -1.06
CA ASN A 854 -20.97 7.89 0.19
C ASN A 854 -20.62 9.36 -0.08
N THR A 855 -21.58 10.11 -0.55
CA THR A 855 -21.42 11.51 -0.95
C THR A 855 -21.28 12.46 0.24
N TYR A 856 -20.58 13.57 0.02
CA TYR A 856 -20.37 14.60 1.02
C TYR A 856 -21.54 15.58 1.07
N GLN A 857 -22.25 15.58 2.19
CA GLN A 857 -23.42 16.45 2.43
C GLN A 857 -24.43 16.42 1.26
N ASP A 858 -24.72 17.58 0.68
CA ASP A 858 -25.68 17.79 -0.40
C ASP A 858 -25.04 17.84 -1.80
N THR A 859 -23.89 17.24 -1.97
CA THR A 859 -23.18 17.14 -3.27
C THR A 859 -23.17 15.72 -3.81
N SER A 860 -22.81 15.57 -5.09
CA SER A 860 -22.43 14.30 -5.69
C SER A 860 -20.93 14.01 -5.54
N LEU A 861 -20.20 14.78 -4.72
CA LEU A 861 -18.77 14.61 -4.47
C LEU A 861 -18.51 13.71 -3.25
N VAL A 862 -17.46 12.93 -3.29
CA VAL A 862 -17.00 12.09 -2.17
C VAL A 862 -15.66 12.63 -1.66
N LEU A 863 -15.54 12.82 -0.35
CA LEU A 863 -14.31 13.30 0.28
C LEU A 863 -13.11 12.44 -0.11
N TYR A 864 -11.99 13.11 -0.41
CA TYR A 864 -10.71 12.52 -0.73
C TYR A 864 -10.64 11.74 -2.06
N LYS A 865 -11.73 11.70 -2.84
CA LYS A 865 -11.72 11.24 -4.22
C LYS A 865 -11.20 12.35 -5.13
N LYS A 866 -10.78 11.95 -6.34
CA LYS A 866 -10.17 12.85 -7.33
C LYS A 866 -11.14 13.21 -8.44
N TYR A 867 -11.11 14.47 -8.84
CA TYR A 867 -11.99 15.04 -9.84
C TYR A 867 -11.25 15.98 -10.79
N THR A 868 -11.62 15.93 -12.08
CA THR A 868 -11.19 16.93 -13.06
C THR A 868 -12.04 18.21 -12.96
N TYR A 869 -11.63 19.30 -13.58
CA TYR A 869 -12.45 20.52 -13.67
C TYR A 869 -13.85 20.25 -14.24
N GLU A 870 -13.94 19.45 -15.31
CA GLU A 870 -15.19 19.07 -15.95
C GLU A 870 -16.09 18.24 -15.02
N ASP A 871 -15.49 17.26 -14.30
CA ASP A 871 -16.23 16.50 -13.29
C ASP A 871 -16.85 17.43 -12.24
N VAL A 872 -16.07 18.41 -11.74
CA VAL A 872 -16.55 19.33 -10.70
C VAL A 872 -17.71 20.16 -11.20
N CYS A 873 -17.64 20.74 -12.40
CA CYS A 873 -18.77 21.49 -12.98
C CYS A 873 -20.02 20.60 -13.10
N ARG A 874 -19.87 19.36 -13.58
CA ARG A 874 -20.96 18.40 -13.72
C ARG A 874 -21.56 17.99 -12.36
N LEU A 875 -20.70 17.66 -11.39
CA LEU A 875 -21.13 17.18 -10.06
C LEU A 875 -21.69 18.27 -9.16
N LEU A 876 -21.40 19.54 -9.46
CA LEU A 876 -21.99 20.71 -8.82
C LEU A 876 -23.23 21.24 -9.59
N ASN A 877 -23.70 20.49 -10.60
CA ASN A 877 -24.89 20.80 -11.40
C ASN A 877 -24.84 22.15 -12.14
N TRP A 878 -23.65 22.55 -12.62
CA TRP A 878 -23.52 23.71 -13.49
C TRP A 878 -24.24 23.49 -14.81
N GLU A 879 -24.75 24.56 -15.41
CA GLU A 879 -25.40 24.51 -16.73
C GLU A 879 -24.40 24.15 -17.82
N HIS A 880 -23.16 24.62 -17.70
CA HIS A 880 -22.09 24.43 -18.70
C HIS A 880 -20.79 24.01 -18.02
N GLY A 881 -20.03 23.18 -18.74
CA GLY A 881 -18.65 22.83 -18.36
C GLY A 881 -17.68 23.98 -18.61
N GLU A 882 -16.61 24.03 -17.82
CA GLU A 882 -15.56 25.05 -17.94
C GLU A 882 -14.20 24.44 -18.15
N VAL A 883 -13.36 25.11 -18.93
CA VAL A 883 -11.96 24.73 -19.11
C VAL A 883 -11.06 25.39 -18.06
N ALA A 884 -9.91 24.77 -17.79
CA ALA A 884 -8.94 25.24 -16.79
C ALA A 884 -8.55 26.70 -16.94
N LEU A 885 -8.41 27.21 -18.17
CA LEU A 885 -8.08 28.60 -18.48
C LEU A 885 -9.14 29.59 -17.97
N ASN A 886 -10.40 29.21 -18.07
CA ASN A 886 -11.54 30.07 -17.66
C ASN A 886 -11.74 30.06 -16.14
N ILE A 887 -11.43 28.93 -15.48
CA ILE A 887 -11.50 28.82 -14.02
C ILE A 887 -10.37 29.60 -13.35
N GLY A 888 -9.14 29.43 -13.82
CA GLY A 888 -8.00 30.21 -13.35
C GLY A 888 -7.82 30.19 -11.82
N GLY A 889 -7.92 29.04 -11.18
CA GLY A 889 -7.87 28.83 -9.74
C GLY A 889 -9.23 28.80 -9.07
N TYR A 890 -10.19 29.62 -9.45
CA TYR A 890 -11.56 29.58 -8.93
C TYR A 890 -12.56 30.23 -9.89
N LYS A 891 -13.83 29.84 -9.81
CA LYS A 891 -14.93 30.49 -10.56
C LYS A 891 -16.24 30.34 -9.80
N TYR A 892 -17.00 31.44 -9.70
CA TYR A 892 -18.31 31.47 -9.09
C TYR A 892 -19.41 31.16 -10.11
N ASP A 893 -20.24 30.18 -9.83
CA ASP A 893 -21.50 29.95 -10.53
C ASP A 893 -22.67 30.49 -9.74
N LYS A 894 -23.37 31.46 -10.35
CA LYS A 894 -24.49 32.20 -9.69
C LYS A 894 -25.74 31.34 -9.55
N HIS A 895 -25.97 30.41 -10.48
CA HIS A 895 -27.17 29.56 -10.49
C HIS A 895 -27.15 28.52 -9.37
N THR A 896 -26.03 27.81 -9.22
CA THR A 896 -25.87 26.80 -8.17
C THR A 896 -25.36 27.38 -6.86
N LYS A 897 -24.95 28.66 -6.83
CA LYS A 897 -24.30 29.32 -5.70
C LYS A 897 -23.05 28.51 -5.22
N THR A 898 -22.30 27.94 -6.14
CA THR A 898 -21.08 27.19 -5.85
C THR A 898 -19.84 27.95 -6.35
N PHE A 899 -18.78 27.94 -5.56
CA PHE A 899 -17.55 28.67 -5.80
C PHE A 899 -16.33 27.78 -5.60
N PRO A 900 -16.10 26.74 -6.47
CA PRO A 900 -14.97 25.81 -6.35
C PRO A 900 -13.62 26.53 -6.46
N VAL A 901 -12.72 26.17 -5.55
CA VAL A 901 -11.33 26.65 -5.51
C VAL A 901 -10.38 25.49 -5.81
N PHE A 902 -9.45 25.71 -6.75
CA PHE A 902 -8.48 24.71 -7.22
C PHE A 902 -7.07 25.19 -6.94
N ILE A 903 -6.32 24.41 -6.17
CA ILE A 903 -4.94 24.72 -5.76
C ILE A 903 -3.99 23.68 -6.32
N ASN A 904 -2.89 24.15 -6.94
CA ASN A 904 -1.71 23.35 -7.24
C ASN A 904 -0.69 23.67 -6.14
N TYR A 905 -0.43 22.72 -5.25
CA TYR A 905 0.36 22.96 -4.04
C TYR A 905 1.85 23.12 -4.34
N ASP A 906 2.45 22.14 -5.02
CA ASP A 906 3.83 22.23 -5.51
C ASP A 906 3.87 22.96 -6.86
N LYS A 907 4.68 23.98 -6.95
CA LYS A 907 4.90 24.73 -8.17
C LYS A 907 6.35 24.54 -8.60
N ALA A 908 6.56 24.18 -9.87
CA ALA A 908 7.90 23.95 -10.41
C ALA A 908 8.77 25.23 -10.30
N ASP A 909 10.08 25.06 -10.09
CA ASP A 909 11.04 26.17 -9.86
C ASP A 909 11.19 27.12 -11.07
N ASP A 910 10.78 26.70 -12.27
CA ASP A 910 10.85 27.46 -13.52
C ASP A 910 9.61 28.33 -13.81
N ILE A 911 8.61 28.31 -12.90
CA ILE A 911 7.43 29.19 -13.04
C ILE A 911 7.81 30.64 -12.76
N SER A 912 7.31 31.55 -13.61
CA SER A 912 7.54 33.01 -13.45
C SER A 912 7.18 33.47 -12.03
N ALA A 913 7.94 34.41 -11.50
CA ALA A 913 7.71 34.98 -10.17
C ALA A 913 6.26 35.49 -9.95
N THR A 914 5.55 35.79 -11.03
CA THR A 914 4.15 36.24 -11.03
C THR A 914 3.12 35.14 -10.77
N THR A 915 3.53 33.89 -10.80
CA THR A 915 2.68 32.71 -10.57
C THR A 915 3.12 31.87 -9.38
N LYS A 916 4.24 32.22 -8.74
CA LYS A 916 4.77 31.54 -7.55
C LYS A 916 4.10 32.11 -6.30
N TYR A 917 2.83 31.73 -6.06
CA TYR A 917 2.11 32.05 -4.83
C TYR A 917 2.35 30.98 -3.81
N GLU A 918 2.38 31.35 -2.56
CA GLU A 918 2.48 30.42 -1.45
C GLU A 918 1.08 30.14 -0.87
N ASP A 919 0.20 29.49 -1.67
CA ASP A 919 -0.94 28.81 -1.08
C ASP A 919 -0.41 27.72 -0.14
N HIS A 920 -0.72 27.75 1.15
CA HIS A 920 -0.17 26.81 2.10
C HIS A 920 -1.17 26.43 3.19
N PHE A 921 -1.05 25.20 3.69
CA PHE A 921 -1.77 24.77 4.86
C PHE A 921 -1.05 25.24 6.13
N ILE A 922 -1.78 25.91 7.03
CA ILE A 922 -1.33 26.15 8.40
C ILE A 922 -1.42 24.86 9.22
N ASN A 923 -2.48 24.09 9.01
CA ASN A 923 -2.74 22.77 9.60
C ASN A 923 -3.72 22.00 8.72
N ASN A 924 -4.11 20.79 9.12
CA ASN A 924 -5.03 19.97 8.35
C ASN A 924 -6.47 20.51 8.21
N ALA A 925 -6.80 21.58 8.93
CA ALA A 925 -8.11 22.25 8.91
C ALA A 925 -8.08 23.68 8.41
N THR A 926 -6.90 24.32 8.31
CA THR A 926 -6.74 25.74 7.95
C THR A 926 -5.74 25.92 6.82
N LEU A 927 -6.12 26.70 5.83
CA LEU A 927 -5.36 26.98 4.61
C LEU A 927 -5.30 28.50 4.40
N VAL A 928 -4.15 29.02 3.94
CA VAL A 928 -4.03 30.34 3.36
C VAL A 928 -3.96 30.23 1.86
N ALA A 929 -4.82 30.93 1.15
CA ALA A 929 -4.84 30.96 -0.30
C ALA A 929 -5.02 32.37 -0.84
N ILE A 930 -4.41 32.64 -2.01
CA ILE A 930 -4.36 33.99 -2.61
C ILE A 930 -5.43 34.14 -3.70
N SER A 931 -6.05 35.32 -3.72
CA SER A 931 -6.96 35.71 -4.79
C SER A 931 -6.28 35.84 -6.14
N LYS A 932 -7.07 35.93 -7.22
CA LYS A 932 -6.54 36.28 -8.55
C LYS A 932 -5.84 37.64 -8.55
N SER A 933 -4.88 37.79 -9.45
CA SER A 933 -4.15 39.07 -9.64
C SER A 933 -5.08 40.25 -9.97
N GLY A 934 -4.78 41.42 -9.42
CA GLY A 934 -5.57 42.63 -9.62
C GLY A 934 -6.84 42.65 -8.75
N ARG A 935 -6.86 41.93 -7.65
CA ARG A 935 -7.97 41.92 -6.66
C ARG A 935 -7.58 42.71 -5.41
N SER A 936 -8.60 43.35 -4.83
CA SER A 936 -8.55 43.95 -3.50
C SER A 936 -9.63 43.37 -2.61
N THR A 937 -9.63 43.68 -1.35
CA THR A 937 -10.70 43.26 -0.41
C THR A 937 -12.08 43.74 -0.86
N LYS A 938 -12.18 44.81 -1.69
CA LYS A 938 -13.45 45.34 -2.24
C LYS A 938 -13.91 44.62 -3.52
N SER A 939 -13.11 43.76 -4.11
CA SER A 939 -13.48 43.04 -5.34
C SER A 939 -14.66 42.07 -5.11
N GLU A 940 -15.59 41.97 -6.10
CA GLU A 940 -16.82 41.18 -5.98
C GLU A 940 -16.57 39.73 -5.60
N ASP A 941 -15.56 39.10 -6.23
CA ASP A 941 -15.17 37.71 -5.96
C ASP A 941 -14.64 37.53 -4.53
N VAL A 942 -13.79 38.46 -4.05
CA VAL A 942 -13.29 38.44 -2.68
C VAL A 942 -14.43 38.66 -1.68
N GLN A 943 -15.35 39.61 -1.95
CA GLN A 943 -16.52 39.84 -1.12
C GLN A 943 -17.48 38.63 -1.11
N ASN A 944 -17.58 37.89 -2.21
CA ASN A 944 -18.32 36.63 -2.24
C ASN A 944 -17.66 35.54 -1.39
N PHE A 945 -16.36 35.47 -1.31
CA PHE A 945 -15.64 34.57 -0.41
C PHE A 945 -15.83 34.93 1.07
N LEU A 946 -15.62 36.20 1.42
CA LEU A 946 -15.72 36.66 2.82
C LEU A 946 -17.12 36.51 3.40
N HIS A 947 -18.15 36.73 2.58
CA HIS A 947 -19.54 36.61 2.97
C HIS A 947 -20.23 35.36 2.41
N ALA A 948 -19.45 34.31 2.10
CA ALA A 948 -19.99 33.11 1.46
C ALA A 948 -21.13 32.46 2.30
N TYR A 949 -20.92 32.34 3.60
CA TYR A 949 -21.88 31.75 4.52
C TYR A 949 -23.21 32.56 4.54
N GLU A 950 -23.12 33.87 4.68
CA GLU A 950 -24.29 34.80 4.72
C GLU A 950 -25.08 34.81 3.40
N ARG A 951 -24.37 34.66 2.28
CA ARG A 951 -24.93 34.64 0.91
C ARG A 951 -25.40 33.24 0.47
N GLY A 952 -25.21 32.24 1.32
CA GLY A 952 -25.51 30.83 0.99
C GLY A 952 -24.64 30.28 -0.14
N ILE A 953 -23.41 30.79 -0.29
CA ILE A 953 -22.44 30.34 -1.29
C ILE A 953 -21.62 29.16 -0.70
N LYS A 954 -21.55 28.06 -1.43
CA LYS A 954 -20.73 26.90 -1.06
C LYS A 954 -19.35 26.98 -1.72
N VAL A 955 -18.30 26.84 -0.94
CA VAL A 955 -16.92 26.94 -1.40
C VAL A 955 -16.22 25.58 -1.24
N PRO A 956 -16.32 24.68 -2.23
CA PRO A 956 -15.61 23.40 -2.20
C PRO A 956 -14.14 23.59 -2.60
N LEU A 957 -13.23 22.91 -1.85
CA LEU A 957 -11.78 22.96 -2.06
C LEU A 957 -11.29 21.72 -2.81
N PHE A 958 -10.49 21.98 -3.84
CA PHE A 958 -9.83 20.97 -4.66
C PHE A 958 -8.32 21.22 -4.69
N VAL A 959 -7.52 20.23 -4.25
CA VAL A 959 -6.07 20.37 -4.18
C VAL A 959 -5.38 19.23 -4.92
N ARG A 960 -4.33 19.53 -5.66
CA ARG A 960 -3.38 18.54 -6.16
C ARG A 960 -1.95 18.97 -5.84
N LYS A 961 -1.07 18.00 -5.58
CA LYS A 961 0.32 18.28 -5.26
C LYS A 961 1.07 18.78 -6.50
N ASN A 962 1.16 17.98 -7.57
CA ASN A 962 1.98 18.26 -8.73
C ASN A 962 1.14 18.77 -9.91
N LYS A 963 1.53 19.93 -10.49
CA LYS A 963 0.89 20.50 -11.68
C LYS A 963 1.25 19.76 -12.97
N ASP A 964 2.47 19.26 -13.09
CA ASP A 964 3.07 18.79 -14.34
C ASP A 964 2.82 17.32 -14.65
N ASP A 965 1.96 16.65 -13.86
CA ASP A 965 1.53 15.32 -14.21
C ASP A 965 0.61 15.38 -15.45
N LYS A 966 1.20 15.18 -16.63
CA LYS A 966 0.47 15.17 -17.92
C LYS A 966 -0.62 14.10 -17.98
N VAL A 967 -0.59 13.14 -17.07
CA VAL A 967 -1.51 11.99 -17.02
C VAL A 967 -2.61 12.19 -15.97
N SER A 968 -2.32 12.83 -14.84
CA SER A 968 -3.32 13.09 -13.78
C SER A 968 -3.72 14.57 -13.75
N LYS A 969 -4.85 14.88 -14.40
CA LYS A 969 -5.46 16.22 -14.38
C LYS A 969 -6.41 16.42 -13.21
N GLU A 970 -6.44 15.50 -12.26
CA GLU A 970 -7.42 15.42 -11.20
C GLU A 970 -6.91 16.05 -9.90
N PHE A 971 -7.86 16.58 -9.10
CA PHE A 971 -7.63 17.19 -7.80
C PHE A 971 -8.36 16.38 -6.72
N TYR A 972 -7.78 16.26 -5.54
CA TYR A 972 -8.46 15.75 -4.35
C TYR A 972 -9.53 16.72 -3.89
N PHE A 973 -10.75 16.24 -3.69
CA PHE A 973 -11.79 17.02 -3.03
C PHE A 973 -11.62 16.96 -1.51
N LEU A 974 -11.42 18.11 -0.87
CA LEU A 974 -11.13 18.21 0.57
C LEU A 974 -12.32 18.75 1.41
N GLY A 975 -13.50 18.86 0.80
CA GLY A 975 -14.71 19.33 1.49
C GLY A 975 -14.97 20.83 1.29
N TYR A 976 -15.93 21.35 2.04
CA TYR A 976 -16.24 22.79 2.05
C TYR A 976 -15.32 23.57 2.98
N MET A 977 -15.06 24.84 2.62
CA MET A 977 -14.32 25.78 3.45
C MET A 977 -15.07 27.12 3.56
N ASN A 978 -14.80 27.85 4.63
CA ASN A 978 -15.28 29.21 4.87
C ASN A 978 -14.07 30.13 5.14
N ALA A 979 -14.15 31.38 4.71
CA ALA A 979 -13.16 32.39 5.10
C ALA A 979 -13.24 32.63 6.62
N SER A 980 -12.06 32.71 7.28
CA SER A 980 -11.98 32.99 8.73
C SER A 980 -12.30 34.45 9.09
N GLY A 981 -12.30 35.32 8.08
CA GLY A 981 -12.35 36.77 8.24
C GLY A 981 -11.00 37.45 8.29
N LYS A 982 -9.90 36.70 8.43
CA LYS A 982 -8.54 37.23 8.33
C LYS A 982 -8.14 37.37 6.88
N THR A 983 -7.76 38.60 6.48
CA THR A 983 -7.32 38.91 5.11
C THR A 983 -6.18 39.90 5.12
N GLU A 984 -5.28 39.77 4.15
CA GLU A 984 -4.18 40.73 3.94
C GLU A 984 -4.11 41.09 2.46
N GLU A 985 -4.01 42.41 2.16
CA GLU A 985 -3.74 42.86 0.80
C GLU A 985 -2.23 42.87 0.57
N ILE A 986 -1.79 42.12 -0.40
CA ILE A 986 -0.38 41.97 -0.76
C ILE A 986 -0.12 42.46 -2.20
N ILE A 987 1.08 42.88 -2.47
CA ILE A 987 1.56 43.07 -3.85
C ILE A 987 2.13 41.73 -4.34
N MET A 988 1.59 41.24 -5.43
CA MET A 988 2.08 39.97 -6.00
C MET A 988 3.58 40.05 -6.33
N PRO A 989 4.40 39.08 -5.90
CA PRO A 989 5.82 39.05 -6.18
C PRO A 989 6.11 39.22 -7.68
N GLY A 990 7.06 40.09 -8.01
CA GLY A 990 7.44 40.39 -9.40
C GLY A 990 6.43 41.19 -10.23
N THR A 991 5.41 41.80 -9.60
CA THR A 991 4.39 42.63 -10.25
C THR A 991 4.06 43.86 -9.42
N THR A 992 3.31 44.80 -10.02
CA THR A 992 2.70 45.95 -9.32
C THR A 992 1.22 45.69 -8.96
N LYS A 993 0.72 44.46 -9.17
CA LYS A 993 -0.71 44.16 -9.00
C LYS A 993 -1.00 43.67 -7.58
N LEU A 994 -2.11 44.15 -7.03
CA LEU A 994 -2.62 43.70 -5.74
C LEU A 994 -3.21 42.28 -5.84
N ALA A 995 -3.13 41.54 -4.74
CA ALA A 995 -3.89 40.35 -4.48
C ALA A 995 -4.30 40.32 -3.00
N VAL A 996 -5.24 39.46 -2.64
CA VAL A 996 -5.71 39.31 -1.26
C VAL A 996 -5.38 37.91 -0.79
N GLU A 997 -4.60 37.79 0.27
CA GLU A 997 -4.48 36.54 1.02
C GLU A 997 -5.71 36.37 1.89
N ILE A 998 -6.27 35.19 1.90
CA ILE A 998 -7.48 34.84 2.67
C ILE A 998 -7.15 33.58 3.47
N GLU A 999 -7.36 33.65 4.78
CA GLU A 999 -7.33 32.47 5.64
C GLU A 999 -8.66 31.73 5.57
N TRP A 1000 -8.60 30.41 5.36
CA TRP A 1000 -9.74 29.54 5.16
C TRP A 1000 -9.79 28.43 6.20
N ASN A 1001 -10.99 28.15 6.69
CA ASN A 1001 -11.30 27.05 7.59
C ASN A 1001 -12.07 25.97 6.86
N LEU A 1002 -11.55 24.75 6.86
CA LEU A 1002 -12.23 23.59 6.31
C LEU A 1002 -13.29 23.11 7.31
N LYS A 1003 -14.48 22.74 6.80
CA LYS A 1003 -15.52 22.15 7.65
C LYS A 1003 -15.18 20.76 8.19
N VAL A 1004 -14.31 20.04 7.51
CA VAL A 1004 -13.79 18.73 7.91
C VAL A 1004 -12.28 18.76 7.75
N PRO A 1005 -11.52 18.47 8.79
CA PRO A 1005 -10.06 18.36 8.68
C PRO A 1005 -9.65 17.34 7.61
N VAL A 1006 -8.60 17.66 6.85
CA VAL A 1006 -8.08 16.75 5.84
C VAL A 1006 -7.54 15.49 6.51
N ARG A 1007 -7.85 14.35 5.94
CA ARG A 1007 -7.33 13.05 6.38
C ARG A 1007 -5.81 13.05 6.37
N GLU A 1008 -5.19 12.54 7.42
CA GLU A 1008 -3.79 12.76 7.72
C GLU A 1008 -2.82 12.26 6.63
N ASP A 1009 -3.09 11.10 6.02
CA ASP A 1009 -2.26 10.55 4.93
C ASP A 1009 -2.30 11.42 3.65
N ILE A 1010 -3.43 12.11 3.42
CA ILE A 1010 -3.58 13.03 2.28
C ILE A 1010 -2.94 14.38 2.60
N TYR A 1011 -3.16 14.88 3.82
CA TYR A 1011 -2.55 16.13 4.28
C TYR A 1011 -1.02 16.04 4.22
N GLU A 1012 -0.43 15.03 4.86
CA GLU A 1012 1.02 14.81 4.86
C GLU A 1012 1.56 14.64 3.43
N TYR A 1013 0.86 13.89 2.57
CA TYR A 1013 1.24 13.78 1.17
C TYR A 1013 1.27 15.11 0.44
N ILE A 1014 0.29 15.98 0.67
CA ILE A 1014 0.18 17.29 0.01
C ILE A 1014 1.28 18.24 0.51
N VAL A 1015 1.52 18.29 1.84
CA VAL A 1015 2.42 19.29 2.45
C VAL A 1015 3.90 18.87 2.50
N LYS A 1016 4.22 17.57 2.46
CA LYS A 1016 5.63 17.11 2.42
C LYS A 1016 6.31 17.51 1.11
N GLU A 1017 7.51 18.10 1.20
CA GLU A 1017 8.40 18.37 0.07
C GLU A 1017 8.97 17.11 -0.60
#